data_377109cfe1ec32e87749bc40277592b3
#
_entry.id   377109cfe1ec32e87749bc40277592b3
#
_cell.length_a   1.000
_cell.length_b   1.000
_cell.length_c   1.000
_cell.angle_alpha   90.00
_cell.angle_beta   90.00
_cell.angle_gamma   90.00
#
_symmetry.space_group_name_H-M   'P 1'
#
loop_
_entity.id
_entity.type
_entity.pdbx_description
1 polymer ?
#
loop_
_entity_poly.entity_id
_entity_poly.type
_entity_poly.pdbx_seq_one_letter_code
_entity_poly.pdbx_strand_id
1 'polypeptide(L)'
;EWVTFQGVHLANATVRFGSVRANETTGNVEGTELSARIPAGATNGLITVSNAFGVFTSSAPFTVIGSGPYIASLEPQSGGGGSQFFIKGAHFTGVDEVKVNNTEVAWFFVQSDQQILAINQPDVTTGFVSVAGSGGSYTSSFYFYVPPVISSFSPTNGVAGTPVTVTGQNFLGITNVRVGGINASFTPPTNNTRLELVVPEGAPTGPIRVATPAGAQFSAANFRIPPTLTGFAPAFGAQGTNVTITGANLNEGLAFVRFNGVNATIVGSPAFNQVTVTVPPGAFTGPITLQTTNGSVSSVTNFFLPASITSFSPTNSPPGTTVTIQGQNLLGATAVLFNGLPANFVDPTTNTVIQATVPAGVTTGPISVVTPAGTAVNTNLVFYALPVITSFNPTHGFPGSSVSILGTNFFGVTAVQFNGANASFTVVNDNRIDAIVPTNALTGPISVTGPAGTAVSAGPFTVDFVSDLKLSVTAAPDPVFVGSNLVYTISITNAGPHNALNAAVTNLLPASATLVSASTTLGTLNTNGNPVLGALGTLDAAGTATITLVVTPQEKGTIVNTTAVGSAYGDPTLSDNSAVVTTTVLPLPLLSIRLYSPGQMQVSWPSALTDFQLQYNTTLSNNSPWSNVLAPPITIGEETFVIDPMDSQGKFYRLKK
;
A
#
# COMPACT_ATOMS: atom_id res chain seq x y z
N GLU A 1 11.30 -41.78 -91.78
CA GLU A 1 10.73 -40.45 -92.04
C GLU A 1 11.81 -39.45 -92.39
N TRP A 2 11.41 -38.37 -93.07
CA TRP A 2 12.26 -37.27 -93.42
C TRP A 2 11.91 -36.01 -92.63
N VAL A 3 12.95 -35.30 -92.16
CA VAL A 3 12.82 -33.99 -91.52
C VAL A 3 13.45 -32.96 -92.44
N THR A 4 12.69 -31.92 -92.78
CA THR A 4 13.15 -30.86 -93.69
C THR A 4 13.54 -29.63 -92.85
N PHE A 5 14.71 -29.11 -93.10
CA PHE A 5 15.27 -27.91 -92.48
C PHE A 5 15.25 -26.78 -93.51
N GLN A 6 14.80 -25.65 -93.15
CA GLN A 6 14.88 -24.42 -93.91
C GLN A 6 15.87 -23.46 -93.27
N GLY A 7 16.71 -22.85 -94.08
CA GLY A 7 17.72 -21.96 -93.55
C GLY A 7 18.63 -21.44 -94.65
N VAL A 8 19.82 -21.03 -94.33
CA VAL A 8 20.85 -20.59 -95.25
C VAL A 8 22.13 -21.43 -95.06
N HIS A 9 22.92 -21.59 -96.12
CA HIS A 9 24.17 -22.35 -96.08
C HIS A 9 24.01 -23.83 -95.66
N LEU A 10 22.89 -24.48 -96.03
CA LEU A 10 22.63 -25.87 -95.66
C LEU A 10 23.29 -26.88 -96.67
N ALA A 11 23.90 -26.42 -97.75
CA ALA A 11 24.57 -27.27 -98.69
C ALA A 11 25.71 -28.10 -98.07
N ASN A 12 25.74 -29.40 -98.32
CA ASN A 12 26.70 -30.36 -97.76
C ASN A 12 26.73 -30.43 -96.20
N ALA A 13 25.67 -30.03 -95.54
CA ALA A 13 25.59 -30.15 -94.12
C ALA A 13 25.30 -31.59 -93.68
N THR A 14 25.83 -31.95 -92.53
CA THR A 14 25.51 -33.21 -91.86
C THR A 14 24.47 -32.95 -90.76
N VAL A 15 23.51 -33.83 -90.69
CA VAL A 15 22.46 -33.75 -89.66
C VAL A 15 22.64 -34.85 -88.62
N ARG A 16 22.48 -34.52 -87.35
CA ARG A 16 22.41 -35.51 -86.27
C ARG A 16 21.10 -35.36 -85.52
N PHE A 17 20.47 -36.48 -85.23
CA PHE A 17 19.30 -36.60 -84.38
C PHE A 17 19.76 -37.12 -82.99
N GLY A 18 19.85 -36.26 -82.03
CA GLY A 18 20.56 -36.58 -80.79
C GLY A 18 22.04 -36.89 -81.05
N SER A 19 22.51 -38.06 -80.66
CA SER A 19 23.89 -38.50 -80.91
C SER A 19 24.10 -39.16 -82.26
N VAL A 20 23.06 -39.54 -83.02
CA VAL A 20 23.14 -40.37 -84.22
C VAL A 20 23.09 -39.52 -85.50
N ARG A 21 24.04 -39.74 -86.42
CA ARG A 21 24.11 -39.03 -87.69
C ARG A 21 23.10 -39.60 -88.67
N ALA A 22 22.41 -38.72 -89.41
CA ALA A 22 21.57 -39.11 -90.53
C ALA A 22 22.41 -39.74 -91.63
N ASN A 23 21.96 -40.88 -92.18
CA ASN A 23 22.64 -41.61 -93.21
C ASN A 23 22.27 -41.09 -94.64
N GLU A 24 21.10 -40.47 -94.74
CA GLU A 24 20.56 -39.92 -95.97
C GLU A 24 20.19 -38.46 -95.76
N THR A 25 20.76 -37.62 -96.63
CA THR A 25 20.42 -36.20 -96.67
C THR A 25 20.24 -35.76 -98.10
N THR A 26 19.26 -34.94 -98.36
CA THR A 26 19.04 -34.33 -99.66
C THR A 26 18.75 -32.84 -99.45
N GLY A 27 19.31 -32.02 -100.32
CA GLY A 27 19.12 -30.58 -100.21
C GLY A 27 19.04 -29.92 -101.56
N ASN A 28 18.53 -28.71 -101.63
CA ASN A 28 18.48 -27.91 -102.82
C ASN A 28 19.87 -27.34 -103.18
N VAL A 29 20.08 -27.01 -104.43
CA VAL A 29 21.34 -26.47 -104.94
C VAL A 29 21.67 -25.11 -104.36
N GLU A 30 20.67 -24.38 -103.93
CA GLU A 30 20.77 -23.05 -103.32
C GLU A 30 21.20 -23.08 -101.88
N GLY A 31 21.18 -24.26 -101.19
CA GLY A 31 21.55 -24.42 -99.80
C GLY A 31 20.57 -23.77 -98.80
N THR A 32 19.32 -23.61 -99.24
CA THR A 32 18.25 -23.02 -98.37
C THR A 32 17.32 -24.08 -97.78
N GLU A 33 17.37 -25.31 -98.32
CA GLU A 33 16.60 -26.45 -97.80
C GLU A 33 17.47 -27.69 -97.70
N LEU A 34 17.34 -28.43 -96.63
CA LEU A 34 18.00 -29.70 -96.37
C LEU A 34 17.00 -30.66 -95.75
N SER A 35 16.80 -31.76 -96.31
CA SER A 35 16.02 -32.85 -95.74
C SER A 35 16.96 -33.98 -95.34
N ALA A 36 16.73 -34.52 -94.15
CA ALA A 36 17.48 -35.64 -93.58
C ALA A 36 16.52 -36.76 -93.17
N ARG A 37 16.91 -37.97 -93.51
CA ARG A 37 16.17 -39.15 -93.10
C ARG A 37 16.56 -39.49 -91.66
N ILE A 38 15.59 -39.69 -90.79
CA ILE A 38 15.83 -40.10 -89.42
C ILE A 38 16.54 -41.47 -89.45
N PRO A 39 17.74 -41.59 -88.90
CA PRO A 39 18.49 -42.83 -88.90
C PRO A 39 17.91 -43.85 -87.90
N ALA A 40 18.07 -45.16 -88.27
CA ALA A 40 17.80 -46.20 -87.27
C ALA A 40 18.72 -46.04 -86.06
N GLY A 41 18.13 -46.06 -84.84
CA GLY A 41 18.87 -45.81 -83.63
C GLY A 41 18.96 -44.32 -83.21
N ALA A 42 18.28 -43.41 -83.96
CA ALA A 42 18.11 -42.03 -83.48
C ALA A 42 17.58 -42.02 -82.07
N THR A 43 18.07 -41.11 -81.25
CA THR A 43 17.68 -40.93 -79.84
C THR A 43 17.05 -39.54 -79.60
N ASN A 44 16.19 -39.43 -78.61
CA ASN A 44 15.65 -38.14 -78.19
C ASN A 44 16.80 -37.17 -77.92
N GLY A 45 16.64 -35.93 -78.34
CA GLY A 45 17.63 -34.89 -78.05
C GLY A 45 17.55 -33.75 -79.09
N LEU A 46 18.50 -32.84 -79.03
CA LEU A 46 18.56 -31.72 -79.96
C LEU A 46 19.02 -32.19 -81.32
N ILE A 47 18.49 -31.63 -82.41
CA ILE A 47 18.98 -31.83 -83.71
C ILE A 47 20.16 -30.89 -83.96
N THR A 48 21.25 -31.47 -84.48
CA THR A 48 22.42 -30.69 -84.81
C THR A 48 22.63 -30.77 -86.34
N VAL A 49 22.72 -29.61 -86.96
CA VAL A 49 23.08 -29.45 -88.39
C VAL A 49 24.44 -28.79 -88.45
N SER A 50 25.41 -29.42 -89.13
CA SER A 50 26.79 -28.92 -89.18
C SER A 50 27.40 -29.03 -90.56
N ASN A 51 28.15 -28.02 -90.98
CA ASN A 51 28.95 -27.97 -92.17
C ASN A 51 30.28 -27.25 -91.91
N ALA A 52 31.04 -26.96 -92.98
CA ALA A 52 32.34 -26.28 -92.92
C ALA A 52 32.24 -24.84 -92.32
N PHE A 53 31.07 -24.25 -92.34
CA PHE A 53 30.84 -22.87 -91.87
C PHE A 53 30.38 -22.78 -90.40
N GLY A 54 29.96 -23.91 -89.81
CA GLY A 54 29.52 -23.88 -88.38
C GLY A 54 28.57 -25.02 -88.02
N VAL A 55 28.06 -24.92 -86.76
CA VAL A 55 27.12 -25.88 -86.19
C VAL A 55 25.87 -25.11 -85.68
N PHE A 56 24.71 -25.56 -86.12
CA PHE A 56 23.43 -25.13 -85.59
C PHE A 56 22.83 -26.27 -84.77
N THR A 57 22.28 -25.93 -83.57
CA THR A 57 21.57 -26.88 -82.71
C THR A 57 20.15 -26.36 -82.49
N SER A 58 19.15 -27.23 -82.63
CA SER A 58 17.75 -26.86 -82.44
C SER A 58 17.50 -26.40 -81.03
N SER A 59 16.62 -25.41 -80.85
CA SER A 59 16.18 -24.92 -79.55
C SER A 59 15.24 -25.90 -78.85
N ALA A 60 14.54 -26.74 -79.60
CA ALA A 60 13.65 -27.77 -79.07
C ALA A 60 14.21 -29.17 -79.32
N PRO A 61 14.04 -30.11 -78.39
CA PRO A 61 14.45 -31.48 -78.56
C PRO A 61 13.58 -32.18 -79.66
N PHE A 62 14.20 -32.99 -80.47
CA PHE A 62 13.54 -33.93 -81.32
C PHE A 62 13.17 -35.18 -80.55
N THR A 63 11.94 -35.64 -80.66
CA THR A 63 11.48 -36.88 -80.04
C THR A 63 11.32 -37.99 -81.07
N VAL A 64 11.99 -39.10 -80.85
CA VAL A 64 11.85 -40.28 -81.66
C VAL A 64 10.61 -41.05 -81.21
N ILE A 65 9.63 -41.15 -82.11
CA ILE A 65 8.44 -41.97 -81.91
C ILE A 65 8.67 -43.34 -82.57
N GLY A 66 8.46 -44.42 -81.75
CA GLY A 66 8.50 -45.81 -82.32
C GLY A 66 7.35 -46.06 -83.28
N SER A 67 7.24 -47.28 -83.72
CA SER A 67 6.14 -47.71 -84.62
C SER A 67 4.78 -47.86 -83.92
N GLY A 68 4.74 -47.73 -82.57
CA GLY A 68 3.51 -47.76 -81.75
C GLY A 68 2.87 -46.39 -81.57
N PRO A 69 1.67 -46.31 -80.97
CA PRO A 69 0.95 -45.07 -80.77
C PRO A 69 1.73 -44.09 -79.92
N TYR A 70 1.64 -42.77 -80.20
CA TYR A 70 2.30 -41.69 -79.47
C TYR A 70 1.34 -40.53 -79.29
N ILE A 71 1.21 -40.04 -78.07
CA ILE A 71 0.37 -38.85 -77.67
C ILE A 71 1.27 -37.61 -77.60
N ALA A 72 1.06 -36.66 -78.54
CA ALA A 72 1.76 -35.40 -78.58
C ALA A 72 1.07 -34.29 -77.74
N SER A 73 -0.26 -34.20 -77.84
CA SER A 73 -1.06 -33.21 -77.11
C SER A 73 -2.52 -33.64 -76.94
N LEU A 74 -3.22 -32.97 -76.03
CA LEU A 74 -4.67 -33.09 -75.82
C LEU A 74 -5.32 -31.72 -76.05
N GLU A 75 -6.48 -31.69 -76.70
CA GLU A 75 -7.17 -30.44 -77.03
C GLU A 75 -8.70 -30.58 -76.90
N PRO A 76 -9.34 -29.94 -75.90
CA PRO A 76 -8.69 -29.27 -74.77
C PRO A 76 -7.98 -30.27 -73.84
N GLN A 77 -6.99 -29.81 -73.04
CA GLN A 77 -6.25 -30.64 -72.10
C GLN A 77 -7.03 -30.76 -70.77
N SER A 78 -8.26 -30.25 -70.71
CA SER A 78 -9.11 -30.31 -69.53
C SER A 78 -10.58 -30.43 -69.87
N GLY A 79 -11.34 -31.14 -69.01
CA GLY A 79 -12.76 -31.31 -69.18
C GLY A 79 -13.35 -32.23 -68.09
N GLY A 80 -14.62 -32.16 -67.85
CA GLY A 80 -15.32 -33.05 -66.92
C GLY A 80 -15.88 -34.32 -67.57
N GLY A 81 -16.68 -35.07 -66.84
CA GLY A 81 -17.41 -36.20 -67.37
C GLY A 81 -18.29 -35.79 -68.55
N GLY A 82 -18.33 -36.57 -69.58
CA GLY A 82 -19.06 -36.33 -70.81
C GLY A 82 -18.40 -35.26 -71.74
N SER A 83 -17.28 -34.62 -71.37
CA SER A 83 -16.59 -33.69 -72.24
C SER A 83 -15.87 -34.39 -73.35
N GLN A 84 -15.83 -33.76 -74.54
CA GLN A 84 -15.06 -34.18 -75.71
C GLN A 84 -13.67 -33.58 -75.68
N PHE A 85 -12.68 -34.37 -76.16
CA PHE A 85 -11.32 -33.89 -76.36
C PHE A 85 -10.64 -34.66 -77.52
N PHE A 86 -9.73 -34.00 -78.13
CA PHE A 86 -8.89 -34.62 -79.17
C PHE A 86 -7.55 -35.09 -78.61
N ILE A 87 -7.15 -36.31 -78.95
CA ILE A 87 -5.81 -36.81 -78.72
C ILE A 87 -5.08 -36.65 -80.02
N LYS A 88 -4.06 -35.81 -80.06
CA LYS A 88 -3.21 -35.57 -81.23
C LYS A 88 -1.88 -36.24 -81.01
N GLY A 89 -1.37 -36.87 -82.11
CA GLY A 89 -0.14 -37.63 -82.02
C GLY A 89 0.22 -38.35 -83.32
N ALA A 90 0.59 -39.60 -83.20
CA ALA A 90 0.97 -40.43 -84.40
C ALA A 90 0.70 -41.92 -84.13
N HIS A 91 0.53 -42.68 -85.20
CA HIS A 91 0.34 -44.14 -85.18
C HIS A 91 -0.90 -44.61 -84.43
N PHE A 92 -2.01 -43.87 -84.56
CA PHE A 92 -3.28 -44.21 -83.92
C PHE A 92 -4.11 -45.26 -84.69
N THR A 93 -3.74 -45.59 -85.85
CA THR A 93 -4.41 -46.65 -86.60
C THR A 93 -4.29 -48.00 -85.89
N GLY A 94 -5.43 -48.61 -85.54
CA GLY A 94 -5.49 -49.86 -84.77
C GLY A 94 -5.48 -49.69 -83.28
N VAL A 95 -5.64 -48.44 -82.77
CA VAL A 95 -5.95 -48.19 -81.38
C VAL A 95 -7.38 -48.66 -81.06
N ASP A 96 -7.52 -49.51 -80.03
CA ASP A 96 -8.79 -50.15 -79.62
C ASP A 96 -9.12 -49.88 -78.11
N GLU A 97 -8.21 -49.21 -77.39
CA GLU A 97 -8.39 -48.77 -76.03
C GLU A 97 -7.89 -47.36 -75.83
N VAL A 98 -8.70 -46.50 -75.13
CA VAL A 98 -8.33 -45.16 -74.67
C VAL A 98 -8.76 -45.02 -73.20
N LYS A 99 -7.84 -44.63 -72.33
CA LYS A 99 -8.09 -44.42 -70.91
C LYS A 99 -7.58 -43.06 -70.43
N VAL A 100 -8.31 -42.46 -69.50
CA VAL A 100 -7.86 -41.28 -68.70
C VAL A 100 -7.74 -41.73 -67.27
N ASN A 101 -6.54 -41.63 -66.65
CA ASN A 101 -6.23 -42.09 -65.31
C ASN A 101 -6.74 -43.52 -65.04
N ASN A 102 -6.46 -44.46 -65.96
CA ASN A 102 -6.88 -45.86 -65.95
C ASN A 102 -8.41 -46.09 -66.06
N THR A 103 -9.22 -45.06 -66.28
CA THR A 103 -10.68 -45.17 -66.55
C THR A 103 -10.86 -45.12 -68.07
N GLU A 104 -11.51 -46.14 -68.70
CA GLU A 104 -11.85 -46.12 -70.10
C GLU A 104 -12.73 -44.91 -70.40
N VAL A 105 -12.49 -44.29 -71.61
CA VAL A 105 -13.38 -43.22 -72.04
C VAL A 105 -14.75 -43.78 -72.42
N ALA A 106 -15.80 -42.94 -72.30
CA ALA A 106 -17.17 -43.35 -72.59
C ALA A 106 -17.32 -43.76 -74.09
N TRP A 107 -16.58 -43.13 -74.94
CA TRP A 107 -16.57 -43.40 -76.38
C TRP A 107 -15.32 -42.73 -77.00
N PHE A 108 -14.76 -43.34 -78.09
CA PHE A 108 -13.75 -42.71 -78.88
C PHE A 108 -13.86 -43.12 -80.38
N PHE A 109 -13.29 -42.31 -81.25
CA PHE A 109 -13.23 -42.54 -82.62
C PHE A 109 -11.85 -42.11 -83.20
N VAL A 110 -11.16 -43.04 -83.84
CA VAL A 110 -9.88 -42.74 -84.53
C VAL A 110 -10.20 -42.06 -85.87
N GLN A 111 -10.02 -40.71 -85.86
CA GLN A 111 -10.31 -39.89 -87.04
C GLN A 111 -9.23 -40.01 -88.11
N SER A 112 -8.01 -40.18 -87.74
CA SER A 112 -6.85 -40.37 -88.57
C SER A 112 -5.71 -41.04 -87.80
N ASP A 113 -4.61 -41.39 -88.46
CA ASP A 113 -3.40 -41.87 -87.79
C ASP A 113 -2.77 -40.88 -86.83
N GLN A 114 -3.24 -39.60 -86.85
CA GLN A 114 -2.73 -38.52 -86.01
C GLN A 114 -3.74 -37.95 -85.07
N GLN A 115 -4.99 -38.39 -85.06
CA GLN A 115 -6.02 -37.81 -84.25
C GLN A 115 -7.09 -38.82 -83.83
N ILE A 116 -7.40 -38.82 -82.50
CA ILE A 116 -8.52 -39.52 -81.91
C ILE A 116 -9.45 -38.49 -81.30
N LEU A 117 -10.75 -38.60 -81.53
CA LEU A 117 -11.77 -37.92 -80.75
C LEU A 117 -12.22 -38.85 -79.62
N ALA A 118 -12.20 -38.37 -78.36
CA ALA A 118 -12.64 -39.12 -77.15
C ALA A 118 -13.68 -38.36 -76.34
N ILE A 119 -14.55 -39.06 -75.64
CA ILE A 119 -15.55 -38.55 -74.73
C ILE A 119 -15.29 -39.17 -73.36
N ASN A 120 -15.11 -38.39 -72.37
CA ASN A 120 -14.86 -38.82 -70.98
C ASN A 120 -16.07 -39.53 -70.34
N GLN A 121 -15.80 -40.54 -69.51
CA GLN A 121 -16.80 -41.12 -68.60
C GLN A 121 -17.22 -40.09 -67.54
N PRO A 122 -18.41 -40.17 -66.96
CA PRO A 122 -18.88 -39.28 -65.86
C PRO A 122 -17.98 -39.27 -64.61
N ASP A 123 -17.31 -40.38 -64.33
CA ASP A 123 -16.45 -40.60 -63.15
C ASP A 123 -14.93 -40.40 -63.43
N VAL A 124 -14.60 -39.83 -64.60
CA VAL A 124 -13.21 -39.56 -65.01
C VAL A 124 -12.50 -38.71 -63.92
N THR A 125 -11.25 -39.06 -63.69
CA THR A 125 -10.39 -38.30 -62.74
C THR A 125 -9.13 -37.80 -63.43
N THR A 126 -8.51 -36.72 -62.90
CA THR A 126 -7.27 -36.17 -63.42
C THR A 126 -6.17 -37.22 -63.47
N GLY A 127 -5.52 -37.36 -64.62
CA GLY A 127 -4.43 -38.31 -64.77
C GLY A 127 -3.87 -38.36 -66.17
N PHE A 128 -2.97 -39.28 -66.37
CA PHE A 128 -2.38 -39.53 -67.70
C PHE A 128 -3.41 -40.15 -68.66
N VAL A 129 -3.30 -39.79 -69.88
CA VAL A 129 -4.06 -40.43 -70.97
C VAL A 129 -3.22 -41.57 -71.59
N SER A 130 -3.83 -42.74 -71.68
CA SER A 130 -3.21 -43.87 -72.34
C SER A 130 -4.03 -44.34 -73.57
N VAL A 131 -3.34 -44.73 -74.56
CA VAL A 131 -3.89 -45.38 -75.75
C VAL A 131 -3.22 -46.74 -75.93
N ALA A 132 -3.99 -47.76 -76.30
CA ALA A 132 -3.45 -49.08 -76.58
C ALA A 132 -4.14 -49.67 -77.82
N GLY A 133 -3.48 -50.63 -78.51
CA GLY A 133 -3.99 -51.33 -79.66
C GLY A 133 -2.96 -52.30 -80.22
N SER A 134 -3.19 -52.81 -81.45
CA SER A 134 -2.31 -53.78 -82.10
C SER A 134 -0.87 -53.31 -82.28
N GLY A 135 -0.61 -52.00 -82.36
CA GLY A 135 0.73 -51.40 -82.47
C GLY A 135 1.46 -51.19 -81.11
N GLY A 136 0.86 -51.57 -79.99
CA GLY A 136 1.39 -51.35 -78.62
C GLY A 136 0.59 -50.34 -77.82
N SER A 137 1.18 -49.81 -76.74
CA SER A 137 0.52 -48.83 -75.90
C SER A 137 1.44 -47.63 -75.61
N TYR A 138 0.83 -46.47 -75.36
CA TYR A 138 1.52 -45.25 -74.93
C TYR A 138 0.72 -44.49 -73.86
N THR A 139 1.45 -43.96 -72.88
CA THR A 139 0.87 -43.11 -71.87
C THR A 139 1.49 -41.71 -71.97
N SER A 140 0.66 -40.68 -71.98
CA SER A 140 1.08 -39.30 -72.06
C SER A 140 2.02 -38.93 -70.91
N SER A 141 2.96 -38.01 -71.13
CA SER A 141 3.82 -37.43 -70.06
C SER A 141 3.19 -36.25 -69.29
N PHE A 142 1.97 -35.90 -69.65
CA PHE A 142 1.19 -34.79 -69.09
C PHE A 142 -0.23 -35.28 -68.77
N TYR A 143 -0.89 -34.56 -67.79
CA TYR A 143 -2.22 -34.91 -67.36
C TYR A 143 -3.30 -34.35 -68.29
N PHE A 144 -4.42 -35.08 -68.36
CA PHE A 144 -5.72 -34.52 -68.67
C PHE A 144 -6.34 -34.06 -67.33
N TYR A 145 -6.72 -32.79 -67.21
CA TYR A 145 -7.20 -32.21 -66.02
C TYR A 145 -8.74 -32.25 -65.93
N VAL A 146 -9.24 -32.72 -64.82
CA VAL A 146 -10.67 -32.73 -64.51
C VAL A 146 -10.91 -31.69 -63.42
N PRO A 147 -12.05 -30.95 -63.42
CA PRO A 147 -12.35 -29.98 -62.37
C PRO A 147 -12.19 -30.57 -60.96
N PRO A 148 -11.53 -29.85 -60.04
CA PRO A 148 -11.36 -30.36 -58.69
C PRO A 148 -12.69 -30.44 -57.94
N VAL A 149 -12.81 -31.40 -57.04
CA VAL A 149 -13.97 -31.55 -56.13
C VAL A 149 -13.47 -31.58 -54.69
N ILE A 150 -13.99 -30.70 -53.83
CA ILE A 150 -13.69 -30.68 -52.41
C ILE A 150 -14.82 -31.41 -51.68
N SER A 151 -14.51 -32.51 -51.01
CA SER A 151 -15.49 -33.28 -50.21
C SER A 151 -15.53 -32.84 -48.75
N SER A 152 -14.36 -32.63 -48.15
CA SER A 152 -14.21 -32.19 -46.75
C SER A 152 -12.84 -31.60 -46.51
N PHE A 153 -12.68 -31.00 -45.29
CA PHE A 153 -11.39 -30.57 -44.80
C PHE A 153 -11.33 -30.69 -43.28
N SER A 154 -10.15 -30.88 -42.72
CA SER A 154 -9.91 -31.00 -41.28
C SER A 154 -8.52 -30.43 -40.91
N PRO A 155 -8.43 -29.63 -39.80
CA PRO A 155 -9.51 -29.15 -38.94
C PRO A 155 -10.46 -28.18 -39.67
N THR A 156 -11.63 -27.92 -39.09
CA THR A 156 -12.63 -27.00 -39.69
C THR A 156 -12.44 -25.54 -39.22
N ASN A 157 -11.51 -25.31 -38.27
CA ASN A 157 -11.12 -24.01 -37.76
C ASN A 157 -9.64 -24.00 -37.36
N GLY A 158 -9.06 -22.82 -37.30
CA GLY A 158 -7.67 -22.63 -36.87
C GLY A 158 -7.17 -21.22 -37.13
N VAL A 159 -6.10 -20.84 -36.46
CA VAL A 159 -5.39 -19.57 -36.68
C VAL A 159 -4.43 -19.67 -37.85
N ALA A 160 -3.82 -18.56 -38.26
CA ALA A 160 -2.74 -18.55 -39.21
C ALA A 160 -1.63 -19.55 -38.80
N GLY A 161 -1.08 -20.27 -39.79
CA GLY A 161 -0.11 -21.33 -39.56
C GLY A 161 -0.72 -22.71 -39.27
N THR A 162 -2.04 -22.82 -39.08
CA THR A 162 -2.69 -24.12 -38.88
C THR A 162 -2.59 -24.99 -40.16
N PRO A 163 -2.06 -26.22 -40.10
CA PRO A 163 -2.09 -27.15 -41.22
C PRO A 163 -3.53 -27.70 -41.38
N VAL A 164 -3.98 -27.74 -42.63
CA VAL A 164 -5.31 -28.23 -43.02
C VAL A 164 -5.16 -29.28 -44.11
N THR A 165 -5.76 -30.43 -43.87
CA THR A 165 -5.91 -31.48 -44.88
C THR A 165 -7.25 -31.30 -45.58
N VAL A 166 -7.22 -31.16 -46.92
CA VAL A 166 -8.40 -31.16 -47.76
C VAL A 166 -8.51 -32.52 -48.43
N THR A 167 -9.67 -33.12 -48.39
CA THR A 167 -9.97 -34.38 -49.10
C THR A 167 -10.98 -34.14 -50.21
N GLY A 168 -10.82 -34.86 -51.29
CA GLY A 168 -11.67 -34.65 -52.46
C GLY A 168 -11.25 -35.48 -53.65
N GLN A 169 -11.35 -34.89 -54.86
CA GLN A 169 -10.92 -35.52 -56.10
C GLN A 169 -10.25 -34.47 -57.02
N ASN A 170 -9.40 -34.96 -57.97
CA ASN A 170 -8.79 -34.17 -59.02
C ASN A 170 -7.84 -33.08 -58.52
N PHE A 171 -7.05 -33.40 -57.49
CA PHE A 171 -6.11 -32.46 -56.92
C PHE A 171 -4.74 -32.43 -57.57
N LEU A 172 -4.45 -33.34 -58.54
CA LEU A 172 -3.23 -33.23 -59.29
C LEU A 172 -3.20 -31.98 -60.20
N GLY A 173 -2.07 -31.30 -60.24
CA GLY A 173 -1.89 -30.08 -61.05
C GLY A 173 -2.52 -28.82 -60.43
N ILE A 174 -2.73 -28.77 -59.12
CA ILE A 174 -3.19 -27.56 -58.42
C ILE A 174 -2.27 -26.37 -58.73
N THR A 175 -2.87 -25.25 -59.16
CA THR A 175 -2.17 -24.02 -59.51
C THR A 175 -2.30 -22.96 -58.42
N ASN A 176 -3.38 -23.01 -57.63
CA ASN A 176 -3.62 -22.04 -56.54
C ASN A 176 -4.59 -22.59 -55.51
N VAL A 177 -4.30 -22.28 -54.24
CA VAL A 177 -5.19 -22.55 -53.11
C VAL A 177 -5.42 -21.27 -52.35
N ARG A 178 -6.65 -21.02 -51.88
CA ARG A 178 -7.01 -19.87 -51.04
C ARG A 178 -7.85 -20.30 -49.89
N VAL A 179 -7.68 -19.61 -48.76
CA VAL A 179 -8.56 -19.70 -47.59
C VAL A 179 -9.14 -18.31 -47.34
N GLY A 180 -10.48 -18.20 -47.35
CA GLY A 180 -11.15 -16.89 -47.15
C GLY A 180 -10.74 -15.85 -48.22
N GLY A 181 -10.31 -16.27 -49.41
CA GLY A 181 -9.87 -15.38 -50.49
C GLY A 181 -8.36 -15.07 -50.48
N ILE A 182 -7.62 -15.39 -49.42
CA ILE A 182 -6.17 -15.16 -49.32
C ILE A 182 -5.38 -16.40 -49.81
N ASN A 183 -4.32 -16.19 -50.55
CA ASN A 183 -3.50 -17.28 -51.05
C ASN A 183 -2.84 -18.06 -49.91
N ALA A 184 -3.03 -19.36 -49.92
CA ALA A 184 -2.46 -20.30 -48.97
C ALA A 184 -1.24 -21.03 -49.57
N SER A 185 -0.23 -21.26 -48.78
CA SER A 185 0.83 -22.20 -49.11
C SER A 185 0.29 -23.63 -49.05
N PHE A 186 0.73 -24.47 -49.97
CA PHE A 186 0.31 -25.86 -50.01
C PHE A 186 1.46 -26.75 -50.51
N THR A 187 1.40 -28.02 -50.13
CA THR A 187 2.29 -29.05 -50.66
C THR A 187 1.68 -29.60 -51.95
N PRO A 188 2.40 -29.59 -53.11
CA PRO A 188 1.89 -30.18 -54.33
C PRO A 188 1.44 -31.62 -54.08
N PRO A 189 0.17 -31.95 -54.37
CA PRO A 189 -0.34 -33.29 -54.10
C PRO A 189 0.26 -34.33 -55.06
N THR A 190 0.57 -35.50 -54.49
CA THR A 190 1.07 -36.67 -55.23
C THR A 190 -0.05 -37.62 -55.67
N ASN A 191 -1.28 -37.35 -55.24
CA ASN A 191 -2.47 -38.12 -55.59
C ASN A 191 -3.69 -37.21 -55.79
N ASN A 192 -4.75 -37.76 -56.34
CA ASN A 192 -5.95 -36.99 -56.69
C ASN A 192 -6.87 -36.67 -55.48
N THR A 193 -6.61 -37.19 -54.27
CA THR A 193 -7.63 -37.21 -53.23
C THR A 193 -7.30 -36.40 -51.99
N ARG A 194 -6.03 -35.97 -51.86
CA ARG A 194 -5.53 -35.27 -50.67
C ARG A 194 -4.66 -34.08 -51.02
N LEU A 195 -4.95 -32.98 -50.36
CA LEU A 195 -4.19 -31.73 -50.41
C LEU A 195 -3.88 -31.24 -48.99
N GLU A 196 -2.63 -30.89 -48.75
CA GLU A 196 -2.18 -30.25 -47.52
C GLU A 196 -1.95 -28.76 -47.79
N LEU A 197 -2.56 -27.90 -46.99
CA LEU A 197 -2.36 -26.45 -47.03
C LEU A 197 -2.10 -25.89 -45.61
N VAL A 198 -1.57 -24.68 -45.54
CA VAL A 198 -1.39 -23.93 -44.30
C VAL A 198 -2.24 -22.66 -44.36
N VAL A 199 -2.98 -22.40 -43.31
CA VAL A 199 -3.82 -21.19 -43.18
C VAL A 199 -2.93 -19.96 -43.28
N PRO A 200 -3.17 -19.04 -44.24
CA PRO A 200 -2.35 -17.86 -44.44
C PRO A 200 -2.65 -16.80 -43.36
N GLU A 201 -1.66 -15.92 -43.12
CA GLU A 201 -1.84 -14.76 -42.25
C GLU A 201 -2.88 -13.79 -42.86
N GLY A 202 -3.71 -13.21 -41.98
CA GLY A 202 -4.76 -12.27 -42.39
C GLY A 202 -5.96 -12.90 -43.07
N ALA A 203 -6.05 -14.23 -43.18
CA ALA A 203 -7.23 -14.88 -43.76
C ALA A 203 -8.49 -14.59 -42.92
N PRO A 204 -9.57 -14.11 -43.52
CA PRO A 204 -10.88 -14.11 -42.85
C PRO A 204 -11.51 -15.50 -42.89
N THR A 205 -12.53 -15.73 -42.07
CA THR A 205 -13.40 -16.90 -42.22
C THR A 205 -13.98 -16.95 -43.63
N GLY A 206 -13.89 -18.09 -44.29
CA GLY A 206 -14.38 -18.23 -45.65
C GLY A 206 -14.10 -19.60 -46.24
N PRO A 207 -14.59 -19.87 -47.45
CA PRO A 207 -14.39 -21.16 -48.11
C PRO A 207 -12.92 -21.37 -48.51
N ILE A 208 -12.52 -22.63 -48.54
CA ILE A 208 -11.30 -23.07 -49.19
C ILE A 208 -11.57 -23.15 -50.68
N ARG A 209 -10.73 -22.47 -51.48
CA ARG A 209 -10.79 -22.54 -52.95
C ARG A 209 -9.58 -23.30 -53.46
N VAL A 210 -9.80 -24.30 -54.30
CA VAL A 210 -8.76 -25.05 -54.98
C VAL A 210 -8.90 -24.80 -56.49
N ALA A 211 -7.83 -24.43 -57.15
CA ALA A 211 -7.80 -24.18 -58.58
C ALA A 211 -6.80 -25.11 -59.30
N THR A 212 -7.21 -25.65 -60.44
CA THR A 212 -6.42 -26.46 -61.36
C THR A 212 -6.56 -25.87 -62.78
N PRO A 213 -5.85 -26.36 -63.81
CA PRO A 213 -6.07 -25.94 -65.18
C PRO A 213 -7.50 -26.24 -65.72
N ALA A 214 -8.24 -27.15 -65.06
CA ALA A 214 -9.63 -27.45 -65.39
C ALA A 214 -10.66 -26.52 -64.76
N GLY A 215 -10.23 -25.59 -63.89
CA GLY A 215 -11.11 -24.67 -63.22
C GLY A 215 -10.87 -24.61 -61.72
N ALA A 216 -11.82 -24.02 -61.00
CA ALA A 216 -11.72 -23.86 -59.56
C ALA A 216 -13.01 -24.28 -58.83
N GLN A 217 -12.84 -24.83 -57.63
CA GLN A 217 -13.92 -25.25 -56.76
C GLN A 217 -13.74 -24.64 -55.38
N PHE A 218 -14.87 -24.34 -54.73
CA PHE A 218 -14.96 -23.88 -53.36
C PHE A 218 -15.48 -25.01 -52.45
N SER A 219 -14.99 -25.04 -51.21
CA SER A 219 -15.57 -25.89 -50.18
C SER A 219 -17.01 -25.48 -49.86
N ALA A 220 -17.87 -26.44 -49.58
CA ALA A 220 -19.27 -26.19 -49.18
C ALA A 220 -19.36 -25.47 -47.81
N ALA A 221 -18.43 -25.78 -46.90
CA ALA A 221 -18.33 -25.14 -45.60
C ALA A 221 -17.19 -24.11 -45.59
N ASN A 222 -17.35 -23.07 -44.78
CA ASN A 222 -16.28 -22.11 -44.48
C ASN A 222 -15.27 -22.71 -43.52
N PHE A 223 -13.98 -22.46 -43.77
CA PHE A 223 -12.94 -22.60 -42.77
C PHE A 223 -13.09 -21.43 -41.80
N ARG A 224 -13.22 -21.73 -40.49
CA ARG A 224 -13.49 -20.72 -39.46
C ARG A 224 -12.18 -20.22 -38.84
N ILE A 225 -11.96 -18.92 -38.87
CA ILE A 225 -10.81 -18.29 -38.23
C ILE A 225 -11.23 -17.74 -36.88
N PRO A 226 -10.68 -18.24 -35.74
CA PRO A 226 -10.94 -17.69 -34.44
C PRO A 226 -10.55 -16.21 -34.35
N PRO A 227 -11.19 -15.42 -33.42
CA PRO A 227 -10.78 -14.04 -33.19
C PRO A 227 -9.37 -13.99 -32.59
N THR A 228 -8.63 -12.92 -32.89
CA THR A 228 -7.35 -12.60 -32.25
C THR A 228 -7.42 -11.22 -31.63
N LEU A 229 -6.74 -11.01 -30.48
CA LEU A 229 -6.58 -9.72 -29.86
C LEU A 229 -5.13 -9.27 -29.99
N THR A 230 -4.92 -8.04 -30.49
CA THR A 230 -3.60 -7.40 -30.55
C THR A 230 -3.42 -6.39 -29.44
N GLY A 231 -4.52 -5.86 -28.87
CA GLY A 231 -4.49 -4.94 -27.76
C GLY A 231 -5.85 -4.33 -27.40
N PHE A 232 -5.82 -3.42 -26.46
CA PHE A 232 -6.98 -2.60 -26.09
C PHE A 232 -6.51 -1.27 -25.51
N ALA A 233 -7.34 -0.24 -25.61
CA ALA A 233 -7.09 1.09 -25.05
C ALA A 233 -8.41 1.75 -24.59
N PRO A 234 -8.40 2.46 -23.43
CA PRO A 234 -7.31 2.58 -22.46
C PRO A 234 -7.01 1.25 -21.75
N ALA A 235 -5.84 1.15 -21.09
CA ALA A 235 -5.44 -0.05 -20.34
C ALA A 235 -6.07 -0.11 -18.94
N PHE A 236 -6.67 0.99 -18.49
CA PHE A 236 -7.34 1.09 -17.19
C PHE A 236 -8.53 2.07 -17.28
N GLY A 237 -9.48 1.91 -16.37
CA GLY A 237 -10.63 2.80 -16.29
C GLY A 237 -11.67 2.31 -15.29
N ALA A 238 -12.51 3.23 -14.85
CA ALA A 238 -13.64 2.91 -13.96
C ALA A 238 -14.80 2.27 -14.75
N GLN A 239 -15.79 1.76 -14.03
CA GLN A 239 -17.08 1.40 -14.59
C GLN A 239 -17.64 2.53 -15.46
N GLY A 240 -18.19 2.19 -16.63
CA GLY A 240 -18.69 3.15 -17.62
C GLY A 240 -17.65 3.67 -18.62
N THR A 241 -16.36 3.37 -18.43
CA THR A 241 -15.31 3.70 -19.39
C THR A 241 -15.49 2.94 -20.70
N ASN A 242 -15.39 3.61 -21.85
CA ASN A 242 -15.35 2.94 -23.14
C ASN A 242 -13.93 2.44 -23.43
N VAL A 243 -13.83 1.18 -23.79
CA VAL A 243 -12.57 0.50 -24.14
C VAL A 243 -12.67 0.02 -25.58
N THR A 244 -11.70 0.42 -26.38
CA THR A 244 -11.55 -0.05 -27.76
C THR A 244 -10.61 -1.24 -27.80
N ILE A 245 -11.10 -2.37 -28.26
CA ILE A 245 -10.37 -3.62 -28.41
C ILE A 245 -9.97 -3.75 -29.88
N THR A 246 -8.71 -4.05 -30.15
CA THR A 246 -8.15 -4.24 -31.50
C THR A 246 -7.71 -5.68 -31.72
N GLY A 247 -7.83 -6.15 -32.96
CA GLY A 247 -7.49 -7.53 -33.30
C GLY A 247 -7.86 -7.89 -34.72
N ALA A 248 -8.27 -9.14 -34.95
CA ALA A 248 -8.83 -9.59 -36.23
C ALA A 248 -9.99 -10.56 -35.97
N ASN A 249 -10.90 -10.65 -36.93
CA ASN A 249 -12.10 -11.51 -36.91
C ASN A 249 -13.03 -11.22 -35.69
N LEU A 250 -13.08 -9.95 -35.23
CA LEU A 250 -13.79 -9.57 -34.03
C LEU A 250 -15.31 -9.44 -34.22
N ASN A 251 -15.80 -9.30 -35.46
CA ASN A 251 -17.19 -9.04 -35.80
C ASN A 251 -17.99 -10.30 -36.17
N GLU A 252 -17.33 -11.44 -36.36
CA GLU A 252 -17.97 -12.64 -36.88
C GLU A 252 -18.81 -13.40 -35.86
N GLY A 253 -20.10 -13.01 -35.74
CA GLY A 253 -21.01 -13.60 -34.75
C GLY A 253 -20.53 -13.35 -33.33
N LEU A 254 -20.13 -12.10 -33.03
CA LEU A 254 -19.72 -11.67 -31.69
C LEU A 254 -20.83 -11.94 -30.69
N ALA A 255 -20.59 -12.87 -29.75
CA ALA A 255 -21.57 -13.28 -28.74
C ALA A 255 -21.46 -12.41 -27.49
N PHE A 256 -20.24 -12.16 -27.00
CA PHE A 256 -20.00 -11.30 -25.85
C PHE A 256 -18.54 -10.85 -25.77
N VAL A 257 -18.35 -9.78 -25.00
CA VAL A 257 -17.05 -9.36 -24.45
C VAL A 257 -17.19 -9.33 -22.94
N ARG A 258 -16.19 -9.83 -22.21
CA ARG A 258 -16.17 -9.88 -20.74
C ARG A 258 -14.92 -9.25 -20.18
N PHE A 259 -15.09 -8.49 -19.08
CA PHE A 259 -14.03 -8.03 -18.21
C PHE A 259 -13.95 -8.98 -17.02
N ASN A 260 -12.91 -9.82 -17.00
CA ASN A 260 -12.70 -10.84 -15.96
C ASN A 260 -13.99 -11.61 -15.62
N GLY A 261 -14.68 -12.08 -16.67
CA GLY A 261 -15.91 -12.89 -16.53
C GLY A 261 -17.24 -12.11 -16.55
N VAL A 262 -17.23 -10.77 -16.39
CA VAL A 262 -18.45 -9.95 -16.38
C VAL A 262 -18.75 -9.40 -17.78
N ASN A 263 -19.97 -9.60 -18.28
CA ASN A 263 -20.37 -9.17 -19.62
C ASN A 263 -20.37 -7.64 -19.76
N ALA A 264 -19.71 -7.16 -20.81
CA ALA A 264 -19.66 -5.75 -21.20
C ALA A 264 -20.76 -5.41 -22.20
N THR A 265 -21.15 -4.15 -22.25
CA THR A 265 -22.04 -3.62 -23.28
C THR A 265 -21.22 -3.23 -24.50
N ILE A 266 -21.59 -3.74 -25.69
CA ILE A 266 -20.96 -3.39 -26.95
C ILE A 266 -21.50 -2.03 -27.39
N VAL A 267 -20.59 -1.13 -27.79
CA VAL A 267 -20.92 0.24 -28.26
C VAL A 267 -20.75 0.29 -29.78
N GLY A 268 -21.83 0.61 -30.48
CA GLY A 268 -21.83 0.67 -31.95
C GLY A 268 -21.79 -0.72 -32.59
N SER A 269 -21.40 -0.75 -33.89
CA SER A 269 -21.29 -1.99 -34.64
C SER A 269 -19.85 -2.52 -34.62
N PRO A 270 -19.65 -3.79 -34.25
CA PRO A 270 -18.32 -4.41 -34.31
C PRO A 270 -17.75 -4.41 -35.74
N ALA A 271 -16.50 -4.01 -35.88
CA ALA A 271 -15.76 -4.12 -37.11
C ALA A 271 -14.84 -5.37 -37.10
N PHE A 272 -14.32 -5.76 -38.28
CA PHE A 272 -13.41 -6.88 -38.41
C PHE A 272 -12.19 -6.81 -37.47
N ASN A 273 -11.65 -5.59 -37.31
CA ASN A 273 -10.41 -5.33 -36.57
C ASN A 273 -10.62 -4.54 -35.25
N GLN A 274 -11.85 -4.19 -34.91
CA GLN A 274 -12.11 -3.32 -33.77
C GLN A 274 -13.50 -3.54 -33.17
N VAL A 275 -13.56 -3.55 -31.83
CA VAL A 275 -14.80 -3.56 -31.05
C VAL A 275 -14.67 -2.56 -29.92
N THR A 276 -15.65 -1.68 -29.74
CA THR A 276 -15.72 -0.80 -28.58
C THR A 276 -16.75 -1.32 -27.59
N VAL A 277 -16.38 -1.37 -26.31
CA VAL A 277 -17.22 -1.85 -25.22
C VAL A 277 -17.15 -0.94 -24.01
N THR A 278 -18.20 -0.93 -23.21
CA THR A 278 -18.24 -0.19 -21.94
C THR A 278 -17.91 -1.12 -20.78
N VAL A 279 -17.01 -0.72 -19.88
CA VAL A 279 -16.68 -1.45 -18.64
C VAL A 279 -17.93 -1.64 -17.81
N PRO A 280 -18.38 -2.89 -17.55
CA PRO A 280 -19.64 -3.15 -16.89
C PRO A 280 -19.60 -2.94 -15.38
N PRO A 281 -20.75 -2.72 -14.72
CA PRO A 281 -20.88 -2.80 -13.28
C PRO A 281 -20.42 -4.16 -12.75
N GLY A 282 -19.71 -4.16 -11.61
CA GLY A 282 -19.22 -5.38 -10.99
C GLY A 282 -18.04 -6.05 -11.70
N ALA A 283 -17.43 -5.39 -12.69
CA ALA A 283 -16.18 -5.86 -13.28
C ALA A 283 -15.03 -5.77 -12.29
N PHE A 284 -14.07 -6.68 -12.44
CA PHE A 284 -12.83 -6.72 -11.68
C PHE A 284 -11.63 -6.61 -12.62
N THR A 285 -10.49 -6.12 -12.07
CA THR A 285 -9.21 -6.17 -12.75
C THR A 285 -8.92 -7.58 -13.25
N GLY A 286 -8.54 -7.70 -14.52
CA GLY A 286 -8.26 -9.00 -15.13
C GLY A 286 -8.29 -8.94 -16.65
N PRO A 287 -8.20 -10.10 -17.32
CA PRO A 287 -8.17 -10.16 -18.78
C PRO A 287 -9.54 -9.81 -19.37
N ILE A 288 -9.49 -9.26 -20.59
CA ILE A 288 -10.66 -9.10 -21.45
C ILE A 288 -10.79 -10.37 -22.29
N THR A 289 -11.97 -11.00 -22.24
CA THR A 289 -12.28 -12.17 -23.06
C THR A 289 -13.36 -11.81 -24.08
N LEU A 290 -13.12 -12.16 -25.34
CA LEU A 290 -14.07 -11.99 -26.44
C LEU A 290 -14.45 -13.34 -27.00
N GLN A 291 -15.73 -13.57 -27.23
CA GLN A 291 -16.29 -14.78 -27.80
C GLN A 291 -17.03 -14.47 -29.09
N THR A 292 -16.63 -15.13 -30.17
CA THR A 292 -17.37 -15.16 -31.45
C THR A 292 -17.91 -16.56 -31.71
N THR A 293 -18.70 -16.74 -32.77
CA THR A 293 -19.12 -18.08 -33.24
C THR A 293 -17.95 -18.96 -33.67
N ASN A 294 -16.78 -18.37 -33.97
CA ASN A 294 -15.60 -19.07 -34.45
C ASN A 294 -14.60 -19.44 -33.36
N GLY A 295 -14.82 -18.98 -32.10
CA GLY A 295 -13.98 -19.26 -30.95
C GLY A 295 -13.88 -18.11 -29.97
N SER A 296 -13.08 -18.31 -28.92
CA SER A 296 -12.81 -17.29 -27.90
C SER A 296 -11.34 -16.90 -27.87
N VAL A 297 -11.10 -15.68 -27.43
CA VAL A 297 -9.76 -15.16 -27.21
C VAL A 297 -9.75 -14.29 -25.95
N SER A 298 -8.65 -14.34 -25.19
CA SER A 298 -8.42 -13.49 -24.02
C SER A 298 -7.18 -12.62 -24.25
N SER A 299 -7.21 -11.42 -23.69
CA SER A 299 -6.07 -10.53 -23.71
C SER A 299 -4.90 -11.11 -22.89
N VAL A 300 -3.68 -10.87 -23.33
CA VAL A 300 -2.45 -11.26 -22.63
C VAL A 300 -2.25 -10.39 -21.36
N THR A 301 -2.63 -9.12 -21.44
CA THR A 301 -2.54 -8.16 -20.35
C THR A 301 -3.90 -7.96 -19.69
N ASN A 302 -3.87 -7.58 -18.40
CA ASN A 302 -5.08 -7.24 -17.67
C ASN A 302 -5.56 -5.83 -17.99
N PHE A 303 -6.87 -5.64 -17.97
CA PHE A 303 -7.49 -4.34 -17.84
C PHE A 303 -7.60 -4.01 -16.35
N PHE A 304 -7.16 -2.81 -15.94
CA PHE A 304 -7.12 -2.42 -14.54
C PHE A 304 -8.30 -1.51 -14.18
N LEU A 305 -9.05 -1.90 -13.16
CA LEU A 305 -10.08 -1.05 -12.56
C LEU A 305 -9.49 -0.35 -11.32
N PRO A 306 -10.04 0.83 -10.93
CA PRO A 306 -9.66 1.50 -9.70
C PRO A 306 -9.75 0.57 -8.51
N ALA A 307 -8.66 0.51 -7.74
CA ALA A 307 -8.60 -0.30 -6.53
C ALA A 307 -9.36 0.37 -5.38
N SER A 308 -9.77 -0.41 -4.38
CA SER A 308 -10.29 0.08 -3.10
C SER A 308 -9.81 -0.78 -1.96
N ILE A 309 -9.64 -0.16 -0.77
CA ILE A 309 -9.31 -0.83 0.48
C ILE A 309 -10.55 -0.83 1.36
N THR A 310 -11.00 -2.02 1.79
CA THR A 310 -12.17 -2.19 2.66
C THR A 310 -11.79 -2.42 4.11
N SER A 311 -10.69 -3.11 4.37
CA SER A 311 -10.17 -3.37 5.71
C SER A 311 -8.71 -3.82 5.66
N PHE A 312 -8.06 -3.84 6.81
CA PHE A 312 -6.78 -4.51 7.00
C PHE A 312 -6.66 -5.02 8.44
N SER A 313 -5.84 -6.05 8.61
CA SER A 313 -5.60 -6.66 9.92
C SER A 313 -4.19 -7.25 9.98
N PRO A 314 -3.48 -7.02 11.11
CA PRO A 314 -3.86 -6.22 12.27
C PRO A 314 -3.88 -4.70 11.98
N THR A 315 -4.61 -3.93 12.79
CA THR A 315 -4.68 -2.45 12.67
C THR A 315 -3.52 -1.75 13.39
N ASN A 316 -2.71 -2.52 14.09
CA ASN A 316 -1.50 -2.08 14.79
C ASN A 316 -0.53 -3.25 14.89
N SER A 317 0.75 -2.99 14.73
CA SER A 317 1.80 -3.99 14.98
C SER A 317 3.19 -3.37 14.82
N PRO A 318 4.23 -4.00 15.41
CA PRO A 318 5.60 -3.53 15.26
C PRO A 318 6.11 -3.73 13.81
N PRO A 319 7.18 -3.00 13.41
CA PRO A 319 7.87 -3.22 12.16
C PRO A 319 8.27 -4.70 11.95
N GLY A 320 8.19 -5.17 10.71
CA GLY A 320 8.47 -6.56 10.35
C GLY A 320 7.24 -7.50 10.42
N THR A 321 6.13 -7.07 10.98
CA THR A 321 4.89 -7.86 11.03
C THR A 321 4.16 -7.79 9.69
N THR A 322 3.50 -8.88 9.30
CA THR A 322 2.66 -8.93 8.11
C THR A 322 1.25 -8.42 8.41
N VAL A 323 0.77 -7.48 7.59
CA VAL A 323 -0.59 -6.94 7.57
C VAL A 323 -1.29 -7.47 6.34
N THR A 324 -2.47 -8.06 6.52
CA THR A 324 -3.35 -8.49 5.42
C THR A 324 -4.32 -7.36 5.09
N ILE A 325 -4.23 -6.85 3.86
CA ILE A 325 -5.08 -5.78 3.32
C ILE A 325 -6.16 -6.43 2.47
N GLN A 326 -7.41 -6.12 2.74
CA GLN A 326 -8.57 -6.57 1.97
C GLN A 326 -9.16 -5.41 1.17
N GLY A 327 -9.64 -5.73 -0.04
CA GLY A 327 -10.18 -4.70 -0.91
C GLY A 327 -10.77 -5.25 -2.20
N GLN A 328 -10.79 -4.42 -3.24
CA GLN A 328 -11.17 -4.82 -4.59
C GLN A 328 -10.16 -4.27 -5.60
N ASN A 329 -10.00 -4.99 -6.71
CA ASN A 329 -9.10 -4.62 -7.81
C ASN A 329 -7.63 -4.42 -7.39
N LEU A 330 -7.19 -5.18 -6.40
CA LEU A 330 -5.83 -5.11 -5.86
C LEU A 330 -4.80 -5.82 -6.74
N LEU A 331 -5.24 -6.63 -7.71
CA LEU A 331 -4.37 -7.32 -8.65
C LEU A 331 -3.56 -6.29 -9.46
N GLY A 332 -2.26 -6.55 -9.62
CA GLY A 332 -1.33 -5.64 -10.31
C GLY A 332 -0.87 -4.46 -9.46
N ALA A 333 -1.01 -4.53 -8.12
CA ALA A 333 -0.42 -3.55 -7.22
C ALA A 333 1.09 -3.41 -7.48
N THR A 334 1.55 -2.16 -7.54
CA THR A 334 2.96 -1.82 -7.78
C THR A 334 3.65 -1.27 -6.54
N ALA A 335 2.87 -0.79 -5.56
CA ALA A 335 3.38 -0.37 -4.26
C ALA A 335 2.28 -0.46 -3.19
N VAL A 336 2.72 -0.71 -1.95
CA VAL A 336 1.92 -0.56 -0.73
C VAL A 336 2.66 0.42 0.17
N LEU A 337 1.94 1.41 0.70
CA LEU A 337 2.53 2.43 1.55
C LEU A 337 1.75 2.51 2.88
N PHE A 338 2.48 2.57 3.99
CA PHE A 338 1.95 2.86 5.32
C PHE A 338 2.20 4.35 5.62
N ASN A 339 1.13 5.13 5.62
CA ASN A 339 1.21 6.59 5.77
C ASN A 339 2.27 7.24 4.86
N GLY A 340 2.33 6.81 3.59
CA GLY A 340 3.30 7.30 2.61
C GLY A 340 4.66 6.59 2.61
N LEU A 341 4.97 5.76 3.62
CA LEU A 341 6.22 5.01 3.70
C LEU A 341 6.11 3.68 2.93
N PRO A 342 6.97 3.40 1.93
CA PRO A 342 6.91 2.16 1.15
C PRO A 342 7.14 0.92 2.00
N ALA A 343 6.36 -0.12 1.75
CA ALA A 343 6.41 -1.41 2.41
C ALA A 343 6.72 -2.52 1.42
N ASN A 344 7.42 -3.55 1.85
CA ASN A 344 7.51 -4.81 1.11
C ASN A 344 6.15 -5.50 1.13
N PHE A 345 5.76 -6.09 0.02
CA PHE A 345 4.51 -6.82 -0.09
C PHE A 345 4.66 -8.03 -1.01
N VAL A 346 3.74 -8.97 -0.90
CA VAL A 346 3.64 -10.12 -1.80
C VAL A 346 2.73 -9.75 -2.96
N ASP A 347 3.18 -9.97 -4.19
CA ASP A 347 2.39 -9.69 -5.39
C ASP A 347 1.03 -10.40 -5.30
N PRO A 348 -0.07 -9.65 -5.43
CA PRO A 348 -1.40 -10.23 -5.28
C PRO A 348 -1.73 -11.17 -6.45
N THR A 349 -2.16 -12.38 -6.14
CA THR A 349 -2.70 -13.35 -7.10
C THR A 349 -4.21 -13.23 -7.26
N THR A 350 -4.86 -12.41 -6.43
CA THR A 350 -6.31 -12.17 -6.42
C THR A 350 -6.62 -10.69 -6.41
N ASN A 351 -7.86 -10.35 -6.75
CA ASN A 351 -8.34 -8.97 -6.71
C ASN A 351 -8.64 -8.44 -5.30
N THR A 352 -8.58 -9.29 -4.27
CA THR A 352 -9.21 -8.98 -2.97
C THR A 352 -8.25 -8.90 -1.80
N VAL A 353 -7.02 -9.41 -1.93
CA VAL A 353 -6.09 -9.53 -0.79
C VAL A 353 -4.66 -9.19 -1.20
N ILE A 354 -3.98 -8.40 -0.37
CA ILE A 354 -2.53 -8.16 -0.41
C ILE A 354 -1.97 -8.41 0.99
N GLN A 355 -0.79 -8.99 1.07
CA GLN A 355 -0.01 -9.11 2.29
C GLN A 355 1.19 -8.17 2.21
N ALA A 356 1.30 -7.24 3.18
CA ALA A 356 2.38 -6.28 3.24
C ALA A 356 3.07 -6.32 4.60
N THR A 357 4.39 -6.08 4.63
CA THR A 357 5.19 -6.06 5.86
C THR A 357 5.29 -4.64 6.36
N VAL A 358 4.99 -4.41 7.63
CA VAL A 358 5.12 -3.10 8.28
C VAL A 358 6.56 -2.61 8.17
N PRO A 359 6.82 -1.45 7.56
CA PRO A 359 8.17 -0.94 7.35
C PRO A 359 8.76 -0.37 8.64
N ALA A 360 10.10 -0.36 8.75
CA ALA A 360 10.80 0.35 9.81
C ALA A 360 10.54 1.86 9.69
N GLY A 361 10.32 2.52 10.83
CA GLY A 361 9.99 3.96 10.85
C GLY A 361 8.56 4.30 10.43
N VAL A 362 7.65 3.31 10.41
CA VAL A 362 6.23 3.54 10.15
C VAL A 362 5.65 4.58 11.09
N THR A 363 4.78 5.43 10.57
CA THR A 363 4.00 6.39 11.33
C THR A 363 2.51 6.07 11.27
N THR A 364 1.78 6.48 12.30
CA THR A 364 0.31 6.31 12.37
C THR A 364 -0.36 7.03 11.20
N GLY A 365 -1.22 6.30 10.47
CA GLY A 365 -1.92 6.87 9.32
C GLY A 365 -2.54 5.81 8.41
N PRO A 366 -3.10 6.23 7.27
CA PRO A 366 -3.76 5.32 6.34
C PRO A 366 -2.75 4.45 5.58
N ILE A 367 -3.21 3.25 5.21
CA ILE A 367 -2.51 2.42 4.22
C ILE A 367 -3.03 2.78 2.83
N SER A 368 -2.13 2.87 1.86
CA SER A 368 -2.48 3.04 0.44
C SER A 368 -1.86 1.96 -0.43
N VAL A 369 -2.57 1.62 -1.51
CA VAL A 369 -2.15 0.64 -2.53
C VAL A 369 -2.12 1.34 -3.88
N VAL A 370 -0.99 1.29 -4.56
CA VAL A 370 -0.81 1.85 -5.90
C VAL A 370 -1.00 0.74 -6.93
N THR A 371 -1.83 0.99 -7.93
CA THR A 371 -2.07 0.10 -9.07
C THR A 371 -1.93 0.90 -10.37
N PRO A 372 -1.88 0.26 -11.55
CA PRO A 372 -1.91 0.97 -12.83
C PRO A 372 -3.14 1.87 -13.03
N ALA A 373 -4.25 1.58 -12.35
CA ALA A 373 -5.47 2.39 -12.39
C ALA A 373 -5.49 3.54 -11.37
N GLY A 374 -4.43 3.74 -10.60
CA GLY A 374 -4.29 4.80 -9.60
C GLY A 374 -4.04 4.29 -8.19
N THR A 375 -4.07 5.22 -7.24
CA THR A 375 -3.83 4.93 -5.82
C THR A 375 -5.15 4.78 -5.06
N ALA A 376 -5.31 3.65 -4.39
CA ALA A 376 -6.39 3.42 -3.44
C ALA A 376 -5.94 3.80 -2.02
N VAL A 377 -6.75 4.56 -1.33
CA VAL A 377 -6.58 4.89 0.09
C VAL A 377 -7.95 4.96 0.75
N ASN A 378 -8.06 4.45 1.97
CA ASN A 378 -9.24 4.64 2.80
C ASN A 378 -8.82 5.39 4.07
N THR A 379 -9.09 6.70 4.10
CA THR A 379 -8.68 7.59 5.19
C THR A 379 -9.43 7.34 6.51
N ASN A 380 -10.54 6.58 6.47
CA ASN A 380 -11.26 6.16 7.68
C ASN A 380 -10.61 4.95 8.37
N LEU A 381 -9.67 4.28 7.70
CA LEU A 381 -8.93 3.15 8.23
C LEU A 381 -7.52 3.60 8.60
N VAL A 382 -7.22 3.62 9.88
CA VAL A 382 -5.93 4.08 10.41
C VAL A 382 -5.12 2.88 10.91
N PHE A 383 -3.89 2.75 10.43
CA PHE A 383 -2.89 1.87 11.00
C PHE A 383 -2.17 2.63 12.12
N TYR A 384 -2.17 2.06 13.33
CA TYR A 384 -1.52 2.66 14.49
C TYR A 384 -0.10 2.12 14.63
N ALA A 385 0.86 3.02 14.58
CA ALA A 385 2.26 2.70 14.89
C ALA A 385 2.52 2.87 16.40
N LEU A 386 3.56 2.19 16.91
CA LEU A 386 3.98 2.32 18.30
C LEU A 386 4.33 3.78 18.61
N PRO A 387 3.81 4.37 19.69
CA PRO A 387 4.23 5.70 20.11
C PRO A 387 5.72 5.73 20.43
N VAL A 388 6.36 6.87 20.22
CA VAL A 388 7.77 7.10 20.56
C VAL A 388 7.87 8.40 21.33
N ILE A 389 8.48 8.36 22.51
CA ILE A 389 8.80 9.57 23.30
C ILE A 389 10.24 9.96 22.97
N THR A 390 10.45 11.16 22.41
CA THR A 390 11.78 11.70 22.13
C THR A 390 12.31 12.60 23.24
N SER A 391 11.42 13.38 23.85
CA SER A 391 11.74 14.28 24.95
C SER A 391 10.48 14.72 25.70
N PHE A 392 10.67 15.35 26.83
CA PHE A 392 9.60 16.05 27.57
C PHE A 392 10.18 17.27 28.27
N ASN A 393 9.34 18.28 28.46
CA ASN A 393 9.73 19.53 29.13
C ASN A 393 8.54 20.13 29.89
N PRO A 394 8.74 20.55 31.17
CA PRO A 394 9.96 20.45 31.95
C PRO A 394 10.34 19.02 32.31
N THR A 395 11.60 18.79 32.74
CA THR A 395 12.10 17.48 33.21
C THR A 395 11.81 17.20 34.67
N HIS A 396 11.33 18.20 35.39
CA HIS A 396 10.90 18.11 36.80
C HIS A 396 9.73 19.08 37.07
N GLY A 397 8.97 18.85 38.11
CA GLY A 397 7.87 19.71 38.48
C GLY A 397 7.02 19.14 39.62
N PHE A 398 6.10 19.98 40.07
CA PHE A 398 5.17 19.64 41.14
C PHE A 398 3.94 18.90 40.62
N PRO A 399 3.24 18.13 41.41
CA PRO A 399 1.88 17.68 41.14
C PRO A 399 0.99 18.84 40.69
N GLY A 400 0.22 18.62 39.60
CA GLY A 400 -0.61 19.65 38.98
C GLY A 400 0.11 20.50 37.90
N SER A 401 1.45 20.44 37.80
CA SER A 401 2.15 21.13 36.73
C SER A 401 1.95 20.45 35.36
N SER A 402 2.01 21.24 34.26
CA SER A 402 1.89 20.74 32.89
C SER A 402 3.25 20.34 32.37
N VAL A 403 3.30 19.21 31.69
CA VAL A 403 4.47 18.67 31.00
C VAL A 403 4.13 18.44 29.53
N SER A 404 4.90 19.05 28.61
CA SER A 404 4.83 18.78 27.19
C SER A 404 5.70 17.59 26.85
N ILE A 405 5.08 16.52 26.34
CA ILE A 405 5.76 15.31 25.87
C ILE A 405 5.85 15.39 24.34
N LEU A 406 7.06 15.31 23.80
CA LEU A 406 7.34 15.35 22.38
C LEU A 406 7.73 13.97 21.87
N GLY A 407 7.29 13.65 20.64
CA GLY A 407 7.56 12.34 20.07
C GLY A 407 6.88 12.13 18.73
N THR A 408 6.44 10.91 18.46
CA THR A 408 5.68 10.54 17.25
C THR A 408 4.63 9.47 17.57
N ASN A 409 3.63 9.37 16.69
CA ASN A 409 2.55 8.37 16.77
C ASN A 409 1.66 8.53 18.00
N PHE A 410 1.36 9.77 18.37
CA PHE A 410 0.53 10.07 19.53
C PHE A 410 -0.98 10.05 19.23
N PHE A 411 -1.38 9.97 17.96
CA PHE A 411 -2.79 9.78 17.65
C PHE A 411 -3.28 8.42 18.18
N GLY A 412 -4.44 8.45 18.86
CA GLY A 412 -5.03 7.27 19.45
C GLY A 412 -4.44 6.87 20.80
N VAL A 413 -3.58 7.69 21.43
CA VAL A 413 -3.07 7.47 22.79
C VAL A 413 -4.25 7.43 23.77
N THR A 414 -4.28 6.40 24.61
CA THR A 414 -5.34 6.12 25.58
C THR A 414 -4.92 6.35 27.01
N ALA A 415 -3.61 6.34 27.30
CA ALA A 415 -3.10 6.61 28.65
C ALA A 415 -1.72 7.27 28.61
N VAL A 416 -1.50 8.16 29.57
CA VAL A 416 -0.20 8.72 29.94
C VAL A 416 -0.01 8.49 31.44
N GLN A 417 1.17 8.01 31.83
CA GLN A 417 1.47 7.75 33.24
C GLN A 417 2.83 8.33 33.61
N PHE A 418 2.93 8.85 34.84
CA PHE A 418 4.17 9.24 35.47
C PHE A 418 4.53 8.16 36.51
N ASN A 419 5.52 7.34 36.20
CA ASN A 419 5.93 6.20 37.01
C ASN A 419 4.75 5.33 37.50
N GLY A 420 3.83 5.03 36.56
CA GLY A 420 2.63 4.22 36.83
C GLY A 420 1.40 5.00 37.34
N ALA A 421 1.54 6.27 37.74
CA ALA A 421 0.40 7.11 38.11
C ALA A 421 -0.29 7.71 36.89
N ASN A 422 -1.60 7.49 36.72
CA ASN A 422 -2.36 7.98 35.58
C ASN A 422 -2.46 9.51 35.58
N ALA A 423 -2.11 10.12 34.47
CA ALA A 423 -2.19 11.55 34.21
C ALA A 423 -3.43 11.91 33.38
N SER A 424 -4.02 13.08 33.63
CA SER A 424 -4.87 13.73 32.64
C SER A 424 -4.00 14.33 31.54
N PHE A 425 -4.42 14.19 30.27
CA PHE A 425 -3.63 14.64 29.12
C PHE A 425 -4.50 15.08 27.97
N THR A 426 -3.90 15.82 27.06
CA THR A 426 -4.47 16.22 25.78
C THR A 426 -3.48 15.91 24.67
N VAL A 427 -3.90 15.16 23.65
CA VAL A 427 -3.12 14.98 22.41
C VAL A 427 -3.30 16.23 21.55
N VAL A 428 -2.29 17.08 21.50
CA VAL A 428 -2.30 18.33 20.73
C VAL A 428 -2.19 18.03 19.23
N ASN A 429 -1.30 17.10 18.88
CA ASN A 429 -1.11 16.57 17.54
C ASN A 429 -0.32 15.25 17.62
N ASP A 430 0.01 14.65 16.47
CA ASP A 430 0.74 13.38 16.42
C ASP A 430 2.14 13.41 17.05
N ASN A 431 2.67 14.63 17.29
CA ASN A 431 4.04 14.83 17.79
C ASN A 431 4.09 15.43 19.20
N ARG A 432 2.93 15.78 19.81
CA ARG A 432 2.88 16.44 21.11
C ARG A 432 1.67 16.03 21.93
N ILE A 433 1.95 15.68 23.18
CA ILE A 433 0.97 15.51 24.24
C ILE A 433 1.28 16.52 25.35
N ASP A 434 0.27 17.21 25.88
CA ASP A 434 0.37 17.96 27.12
C ASP A 434 -0.32 17.16 28.23
N ALA A 435 0.44 16.83 29.29
CA ALA A 435 -0.02 16.02 30.42
C ALA A 435 0.15 16.77 31.73
N ILE A 436 -0.74 16.51 32.69
CA ILE A 436 -0.68 17.09 34.02
C ILE A 436 -0.09 16.06 34.99
N VAL A 437 0.94 16.45 35.75
CA VAL A 437 1.57 15.59 36.75
C VAL A 437 0.53 15.18 37.79
N PRO A 438 0.27 13.88 38.01
CA PRO A 438 -0.70 13.39 38.99
C PRO A 438 -0.29 13.73 40.43
N THR A 439 -1.26 13.88 41.31
CA THR A 439 -1.02 14.15 42.75
C THR A 439 -0.27 13.02 43.46
N ASN A 440 -0.41 11.79 42.98
CA ASN A 440 0.25 10.61 43.51
C ASN A 440 1.46 10.17 42.66
N ALA A 441 1.95 11.03 41.76
CA ALA A 441 3.12 10.71 40.94
C ALA A 441 4.38 10.57 41.81
N LEU A 442 5.24 9.65 41.44
CA LEU A 442 6.58 9.49 42.00
C LEU A 442 7.60 9.75 40.89
N THR A 443 8.80 10.19 41.27
CA THR A 443 9.93 10.32 40.34
C THR A 443 10.16 9.00 39.59
N GLY A 444 10.20 9.05 38.24
CA GLY A 444 10.36 7.90 37.41
C GLY A 444 10.01 8.17 35.95
N PRO A 445 10.01 7.17 35.08
CA PRO A 445 9.77 7.37 33.66
C PRO A 445 8.32 7.76 33.39
N ILE A 446 8.14 8.52 32.29
CA ILE A 446 6.84 8.78 31.69
C ILE A 446 6.54 7.64 30.71
N SER A 447 5.33 7.08 30.75
CA SER A 447 4.85 6.13 29.76
C SER A 447 3.64 6.68 29.01
N VAL A 448 3.59 6.37 27.68
CA VAL A 448 2.51 6.73 26.77
C VAL A 448 2.00 5.45 26.12
N THR A 449 0.72 5.12 26.34
CA THR A 449 0.09 3.91 25.82
C THR A 449 -0.89 4.28 24.72
N GLY A 450 -0.72 3.66 23.55
CA GLY A 450 -1.62 3.74 22.40
C GLY A 450 -2.10 2.36 21.95
N PRO A 451 -2.88 2.27 20.86
CA PRO A 451 -3.40 1.00 20.33
C PRO A 451 -2.30 -0.02 19.97
N ALA A 452 -1.12 0.47 19.56
CA ALA A 452 0.00 -0.38 19.15
C ALA A 452 0.91 -0.81 20.31
N GLY A 453 0.72 -0.27 21.54
CA GLY A 453 1.51 -0.59 22.72
C GLY A 453 1.93 0.63 23.51
N THR A 454 2.90 0.44 24.41
CA THR A 454 3.39 1.46 25.34
C THR A 454 4.82 1.87 25.02
N ALA A 455 5.05 3.17 24.93
CA ALA A 455 6.38 3.76 24.92
C ALA A 455 6.75 4.26 26.31
N VAL A 456 8.03 4.19 26.66
CA VAL A 456 8.58 4.65 27.94
C VAL A 456 9.69 5.65 27.65
N SER A 457 9.73 6.76 28.39
CA SER A 457 10.78 7.78 28.24
C SER A 457 12.15 7.23 28.63
N ALA A 458 13.19 7.71 27.95
CA ALA A 458 14.58 7.30 28.19
C ALA A 458 15.10 7.76 29.56
N GLY A 459 14.60 8.90 30.07
CA GLY A 459 14.96 9.46 31.37
C GLY A 459 13.74 9.60 32.28
N PRO A 460 13.96 9.68 33.60
CA PRO A 460 12.90 9.90 34.54
C PRO A 460 12.42 11.37 34.57
N PHE A 461 11.14 11.57 34.81
CA PHE A 461 10.60 12.84 35.26
C PHE A 461 10.79 12.94 36.78
N THR A 462 11.38 14.03 37.26
CA THR A 462 11.55 14.24 38.70
C THR A 462 10.33 14.95 39.26
N VAL A 463 9.66 14.31 40.21
CA VAL A 463 8.56 14.96 40.96
C VAL A 463 9.14 15.75 42.10
N ASP A 464 8.89 17.06 42.11
CA ASP A 464 9.25 17.95 43.18
C ASP A 464 8.18 17.84 44.29
N PHE A 465 8.60 17.57 45.53
CA PHE A 465 7.68 17.49 46.66
C PHE A 465 7.61 18.85 47.33
N VAL A 466 6.40 19.25 47.76
CA VAL A 466 6.10 20.53 48.40
C VAL A 466 5.37 20.28 49.69
N SER A 467 5.87 20.87 50.77
CA SER A 467 5.13 21.07 52.03
C SER A 467 4.87 22.56 52.21
N ASP A 468 3.75 22.95 52.80
CA ASP A 468 3.36 24.35 53.09
C ASP A 468 3.09 24.47 54.59
N LEU A 469 4.15 24.84 55.33
CA LEU A 469 4.13 24.90 56.78
C LEU A 469 3.66 26.28 57.26
N LYS A 470 2.53 26.35 57.90
CA LYS A 470 1.98 27.56 58.51
C LYS A 470 2.22 27.58 59.99
N LEU A 471 2.82 28.68 60.44
CA LEU A 471 3.16 28.88 61.85
C LEU A 471 2.34 30.02 62.47
N SER A 472 1.77 29.78 63.62
CA SER A 472 1.20 30.83 64.45
C SER A 472 1.67 30.71 65.91
N VAL A 473 1.89 31.82 66.54
CA VAL A 473 2.29 31.86 67.95
C VAL A 473 1.38 32.81 68.74
N THR A 474 0.92 32.35 69.85
CA THR A 474 0.16 33.18 70.83
C THR A 474 0.85 33.18 72.18
N ALA A 475 0.69 34.25 72.95
CA ALA A 475 1.21 34.40 74.28
C ALA A 475 0.09 34.78 75.27
N ALA A 476 0.04 34.12 76.39
CA ALA A 476 -0.96 34.43 77.42
C ALA A 476 -0.41 34.15 78.82
N PRO A 477 -0.73 35.01 79.82
CA PRO A 477 -1.45 36.26 79.69
C PRO A 477 -0.60 37.40 79.12
N ASP A 478 -1.23 38.38 78.48
CA ASP A 478 -0.59 39.62 78.03
C ASP A 478 -1.47 40.81 78.48
N PRO A 479 -1.00 41.68 79.38
CA PRO A 479 0.32 41.68 79.98
C PRO A 479 0.51 40.61 81.09
N VAL A 480 1.79 40.25 81.33
CA VAL A 480 2.21 39.31 82.38
C VAL A 480 3.04 40.04 83.45
N PHE A 481 3.02 39.60 84.73
CA PHE A 481 3.90 40.14 85.73
C PHE A 481 5.28 39.48 85.76
N VAL A 482 6.32 40.23 86.08
CA VAL A 482 7.63 39.69 86.38
C VAL A 482 7.50 38.52 87.38
N GLY A 483 8.18 37.38 87.08
CA GLY A 483 8.14 36.17 87.91
C GLY A 483 6.86 35.33 87.76
N SER A 484 5.89 35.73 86.97
CA SER A 484 4.69 34.95 86.70
C SER A 484 4.85 34.14 85.38
N ASN A 485 4.11 33.03 85.30
CA ASN A 485 4.16 32.17 84.11
C ASN A 485 3.49 32.84 82.89
N LEU A 486 4.18 32.87 81.77
CA LEU A 486 3.74 33.22 80.44
C LEU A 486 3.77 31.97 79.62
N VAL A 487 2.68 31.68 78.95
CA VAL A 487 2.55 30.50 78.08
C VAL A 487 2.59 30.93 76.64
N TYR A 488 3.59 30.47 75.85
CA TYR A 488 3.58 30.52 74.43
C TYR A 488 2.97 29.25 73.83
N THR A 489 1.94 29.42 73.03
CA THR A 489 1.35 28.32 72.25
C THR A 489 1.71 28.52 70.80
N ILE A 490 2.51 27.59 70.25
CA ILE A 490 3.01 27.57 68.89
C ILE A 490 2.22 26.50 68.12
N SER A 491 1.44 26.90 67.10
CA SER A 491 0.66 26.00 66.28
C SER A 491 1.30 25.94 64.90
N ILE A 492 1.58 24.73 64.40
CA ILE A 492 2.15 24.46 63.14
C ILE A 492 1.15 23.59 62.32
N THR A 493 0.85 23.97 61.08
CA THR A 493 -0.03 23.23 60.20
C THR A 493 0.71 23.01 58.88
N ASN A 494 0.70 21.80 58.36
CA ASN A 494 1.14 21.52 57.00
C ASN A 494 -0.07 21.63 56.05
N ALA A 495 -0.23 22.78 55.40
CA ALA A 495 -1.28 23.02 54.40
C ALA A 495 -0.92 22.49 53.00
N GLY A 496 0.28 21.96 52.82
CA GLY A 496 0.77 21.43 51.55
C GLY A 496 0.19 20.06 51.18
N PRO A 497 0.29 19.68 49.92
CA PRO A 497 -0.23 18.40 49.44
C PRO A 497 0.60 17.19 49.89
N HIS A 498 1.84 17.40 50.31
CA HIS A 498 2.75 16.31 50.73
C HIS A 498 3.13 16.45 52.21
N ASN A 499 3.53 15.34 52.79
CA ASN A 499 4.07 15.30 54.15
C ASN A 499 5.33 16.17 54.24
N ALA A 500 5.43 16.98 55.28
CA ALA A 500 6.64 17.73 55.60
C ALA A 500 7.64 16.79 56.30
N LEU A 501 8.67 16.37 55.58
CA LEU A 501 9.70 15.48 56.13
C LEU A 501 10.72 16.29 56.92
N ASN A 502 11.15 15.74 58.09
CA ASN A 502 12.13 16.37 58.96
C ASN A 502 11.70 17.78 59.37
N ALA A 503 10.38 17.96 59.65
CA ALA A 503 9.88 19.22 60.11
C ALA A 503 10.56 19.61 61.44
N ALA A 504 11.08 20.82 61.50
CA ALA A 504 11.82 21.30 62.65
C ALA A 504 11.40 22.74 63.01
N VAL A 505 11.36 23.02 64.28
CA VAL A 505 11.02 24.32 64.82
C VAL A 505 12.20 24.89 65.62
N THR A 506 12.46 26.16 65.41
CA THR A 506 13.40 26.95 66.24
C THR A 506 12.64 28.06 66.93
N ASN A 507 12.63 28.05 68.27
CA ASN A 507 12.02 29.11 69.02
C ASN A 507 13.08 29.84 69.88
N LEU A 508 13.27 31.11 69.53
CA LEU A 508 14.17 32.00 70.31
C LEU A 508 13.39 32.65 71.42
N LEU A 509 13.62 32.19 72.67
CA LEU A 509 13.04 32.75 73.84
C LEU A 509 13.64 34.12 74.14
N PRO A 510 12.86 35.05 74.76
CA PRO A 510 13.38 36.34 75.27
C PRO A 510 14.53 36.11 76.25
N ALA A 511 15.62 36.87 76.10
CA ALA A 511 16.82 36.72 76.93
C ALA A 511 16.50 36.96 78.46
N SER A 512 15.51 37.78 78.73
CA SER A 512 15.03 38.09 80.07
C SER A 512 13.95 37.14 80.61
N ALA A 513 13.75 35.96 79.93
CA ALA A 513 12.78 34.96 80.37
C ALA A 513 13.46 33.61 80.60
N THR A 514 13.09 32.94 81.73
CA THR A 514 13.54 31.58 82.04
C THR A 514 12.51 30.56 81.60
N LEU A 515 12.91 29.49 80.89
CA LEU A 515 12.03 28.38 80.51
C LEU A 515 11.69 27.56 81.76
N VAL A 516 10.42 27.33 81.96
CA VAL A 516 9.87 26.53 83.10
C VAL A 516 9.53 25.11 82.66
N SER A 517 8.82 25.03 81.54
CA SER A 517 8.47 23.73 80.94
C SER A 517 8.22 23.87 79.45
N ALA A 518 8.37 22.77 78.75
CA ALA A 518 8.09 22.66 77.32
C ALA A 518 7.43 21.31 77.00
N SER A 519 6.44 21.32 76.13
CA SER A 519 5.78 20.10 75.63
C SER A 519 5.43 20.25 74.18
N THR A 520 5.33 19.13 73.44
CA THR A 520 4.91 19.07 72.04
C THR A 520 3.94 17.92 71.86
N THR A 521 3.01 18.07 70.88
CA THR A 521 2.09 17.00 70.49
C THR A 521 2.74 16.05 69.45
N LEU A 522 3.85 16.46 68.81
CA LEU A 522 4.55 15.69 67.80
C LEU A 522 6.07 15.86 68.00
N GLY A 523 6.79 14.72 67.90
CA GLY A 523 8.26 14.70 67.94
C GLY A 523 8.86 14.99 69.31
N THR A 524 10.00 15.67 69.40
CA THR A 524 10.77 15.93 70.61
C THR A 524 11.27 17.35 70.61
N LEU A 525 11.47 17.90 71.89
CA LEU A 525 12.04 19.20 72.08
C LEU A 525 13.39 19.09 72.79
N ASN A 526 14.38 19.83 72.29
CA ASN A 526 15.62 20.09 73.00
C ASN A 526 15.57 21.45 73.64
N THR A 527 15.54 21.46 74.97
CA THR A 527 15.41 22.65 75.84
C THR A 527 16.71 23.01 76.53
N ASN A 528 17.84 22.37 76.17
CA ASN A 528 19.15 22.57 76.84
C ASN A 528 19.83 23.89 76.44
N GLY A 529 19.17 24.71 75.66
CA GLY A 529 19.71 26.00 75.17
C GLY A 529 18.61 26.97 74.78
N ASN A 530 19.04 28.18 74.42
CA ASN A 530 18.22 29.13 73.69
C ASN A 530 18.88 29.42 72.34
N PRO A 531 18.27 29.05 71.20
CA PRO A 531 16.84 28.70 71.01
C PRO A 531 16.44 27.28 71.49
N VAL A 532 15.16 27.11 71.81
CA VAL A 532 14.53 25.80 71.96
C VAL A 532 14.38 25.22 70.57
N LEU A 533 14.88 23.99 70.38
CA LEU A 533 14.83 23.29 69.12
C LEU A 533 13.81 22.17 69.19
N GLY A 534 12.84 22.16 68.26
CA GLY A 534 11.86 21.09 68.12
C GLY A 534 12.16 20.23 66.84
N ALA A 535 12.37 18.92 67.03
CA ALA A 535 12.44 17.95 65.94
C ALA A 535 11.06 17.26 65.87
N LEU A 536 10.22 17.73 64.94
CA LEU A 536 8.84 17.22 64.81
C LEU A 536 8.80 15.91 64.01
N GLY A 537 9.83 15.65 63.18
CA GLY A 537 9.84 14.50 62.30
C GLY A 537 8.96 14.71 61.04
N THR A 538 8.11 13.75 60.74
CA THR A 538 7.17 13.86 59.60
C THR A 538 5.85 14.49 60.11
N LEU A 539 5.48 15.63 59.51
CA LEU A 539 4.16 16.22 59.69
C LEU A 539 3.32 15.94 58.43
N ASP A 540 2.33 15.10 58.56
CA ASP A 540 1.48 14.68 57.45
C ASP A 540 0.81 15.85 56.74
N ALA A 541 0.42 15.64 55.46
CA ALA A 541 -0.40 16.62 54.75
C ALA A 541 -1.71 16.88 55.54
N ALA A 542 -2.08 18.15 55.67
CA ALA A 542 -3.15 18.63 56.53
C ALA A 542 -2.97 18.34 58.06
N GLY A 543 -1.81 17.78 58.44
CA GLY A 543 -1.48 17.52 59.85
C GLY A 543 -1.16 18.79 60.62
N THR A 544 -1.28 18.71 61.95
CA THR A 544 -1.00 19.83 62.91
C THR A 544 -0.09 19.37 64.04
N ALA A 545 0.77 20.26 64.47
CA ALA A 545 1.55 20.08 65.69
C ALA A 545 1.43 21.31 66.56
N THR A 546 1.43 21.11 67.88
CA THR A 546 1.37 22.21 68.86
C THR A 546 2.53 22.06 69.82
N ILE A 547 3.27 23.16 70.03
CA ILE A 547 4.31 23.28 71.07
C ILE A 547 3.82 24.29 72.13
N THR A 548 3.90 23.91 73.40
CA THR A 548 3.58 24.78 74.54
C THR A 548 4.86 25.02 75.32
N LEU A 549 5.26 26.28 75.42
CA LEU A 549 6.40 26.72 76.25
C LEU A 549 5.91 27.58 77.36
N VAL A 550 6.23 27.21 78.60
CA VAL A 550 5.96 28.02 79.76
C VAL A 550 7.25 28.72 80.21
N VAL A 551 7.24 30.03 80.21
CA VAL A 551 8.40 30.83 80.60
C VAL A 551 8.04 31.80 81.77
N THR A 552 9.04 32.24 82.50
CA THR A 552 8.90 33.25 83.49
C THR A 552 9.78 34.46 83.17
N PRO A 553 9.20 35.61 82.77
CA PRO A 553 9.94 36.84 82.54
C PRO A 553 10.59 37.34 83.85
N GLN A 554 11.85 37.75 83.79
CA GLN A 554 12.64 38.19 84.95
C GLN A 554 12.72 39.69 85.03
N GLU A 555 12.45 40.43 83.95
CA GLU A 555 12.52 41.89 83.92
C GLU A 555 11.27 42.51 83.33
N LYS A 556 10.92 43.71 83.75
CA LYS A 556 9.80 44.50 83.21
C LYS A 556 10.16 45.05 81.86
N GLY A 557 9.17 45.25 80.99
CA GLY A 557 9.32 45.81 79.65
C GLY A 557 8.63 44.96 78.56
N THR A 558 9.00 45.15 77.32
CA THR A 558 8.46 44.35 76.25
C THR A 558 9.45 43.22 75.94
N ILE A 559 8.97 41.99 75.95
CA ILE A 559 9.74 40.83 75.61
C ILE A 559 9.26 40.32 74.26
N VAL A 560 10.19 39.75 73.43
CA VAL A 560 9.93 39.27 72.05
C VAL A 560 10.29 37.79 71.98
N ASN A 561 9.34 36.98 71.51
CA ASN A 561 9.56 35.60 71.17
C ASN A 561 9.51 35.47 69.67
N THR A 562 10.48 34.80 69.08
CA THR A 562 10.57 34.55 67.64
C THR A 562 10.60 33.05 67.38
N THR A 563 9.72 32.58 66.47
CA THR A 563 9.62 31.18 66.15
C THR A 563 9.72 31.02 64.62
N ALA A 564 10.44 30.01 64.15
CA ALA A 564 10.52 29.63 62.75
C ALA A 564 10.36 28.11 62.58
N VAL A 565 9.74 27.69 61.52
CA VAL A 565 9.56 26.28 61.15
C VAL A 565 10.13 26.04 59.74
N GLY A 566 10.61 24.83 59.48
CA GLY A 566 11.08 24.40 58.17
C GLY A 566 11.00 22.89 58.02
N SER A 567 11.10 22.40 56.79
CA SER A 567 11.13 20.98 56.44
C SER A 567 12.21 20.68 55.42
N ALA A 568 12.42 19.40 55.09
CA ALA A 568 13.34 18.96 54.01
C ALA A 568 12.82 19.28 52.61
N TYR A 569 11.52 19.53 52.46
CA TYR A 569 10.90 19.90 51.19
C TYR A 569 10.71 21.40 51.05
N GLY A 570 10.62 21.85 49.79
CA GLY A 570 10.35 23.25 49.48
C GLY A 570 8.99 23.69 50.05
N ASP A 571 8.95 24.92 50.54
CA ASP A 571 7.73 25.58 51.01
C ASP A 571 7.44 26.77 50.08
N PRO A 572 6.26 26.81 49.46
CA PRO A 572 5.93 27.86 48.50
C PRO A 572 5.63 29.20 49.19
N THR A 573 5.34 29.20 50.50
CA THR A 573 4.89 30.38 51.25
C THR A 573 5.78 30.66 52.48
N LEU A 574 7.07 30.88 52.21
CA LEU A 574 8.07 31.13 53.28
C LEU A 574 7.71 32.26 54.25
N SER A 575 6.77 33.14 53.89
CA SER A 575 6.35 34.27 54.72
C SER A 575 5.53 33.87 55.97
N ASP A 576 4.91 32.70 55.97
CA ASP A 576 4.11 32.18 57.09
C ASP A 576 4.84 31.07 57.89
N ASN A 577 6.12 30.84 57.56
CA ASN A 577 7.01 29.92 58.26
C ASN A 577 7.67 30.56 59.50
N SER A 578 7.40 31.79 59.80
CA SER A 578 7.93 32.48 60.99
C SER A 578 6.89 33.39 61.64
N ALA A 579 6.96 33.50 62.95
CA ALA A 579 6.09 34.37 63.70
C ALA A 579 6.87 35.06 64.85
N VAL A 580 6.52 36.26 65.07
CA VAL A 580 7.04 37.07 66.20
C VAL A 580 5.85 37.48 67.10
N VAL A 581 5.97 37.24 68.39
CA VAL A 581 4.99 37.67 69.32
C VAL A 581 5.68 38.54 70.39
N THR A 582 5.07 39.67 70.73
CA THR A 582 5.51 40.57 71.74
C THR A 582 4.58 40.46 72.98
N THR A 583 5.13 40.53 74.13
CA THR A 583 4.35 40.48 75.39
C THR A 583 4.82 41.60 76.34
N THR A 584 3.90 42.28 76.94
CA THR A 584 4.17 43.33 77.95
C THR A 584 4.39 42.71 79.32
N VAL A 585 5.54 42.93 79.88
CA VAL A 585 5.86 42.48 81.23
C VAL A 585 5.73 43.64 82.17
N LEU A 586 4.80 43.53 83.07
CA LEU A 586 4.55 44.51 84.13
C LEU A 586 5.42 44.23 85.32
N PRO A 587 5.87 45.24 86.04
CA PRO A 587 6.54 45.04 87.31
C PRO A 587 5.59 44.39 88.31
N LEU A 588 6.14 43.73 89.36
CA LEU A 588 5.33 43.21 90.42
C LEU A 588 4.54 44.37 91.10
N PRO A 589 3.29 44.17 91.50
CA PRO A 589 2.46 45.18 92.15
C PRO A 589 2.87 45.38 93.58
N LEU A 590 4.13 45.77 93.78
CA LEU A 590 4.66 46.05 95.14
C LEU A 590 4.33 47.48 95.56
N LEU A 591 3.91 47.66 96.83
CA LEU A 591 3.74 48.94 97.47
C LEU A 591 4.99 49.30 98.27
N SER A 592 5.41 50.54 98.18
CA SER A 592 6.45 51.14 99.01
C SER A 592 5.79 52.24 99.87
N ILE A 593 6.10 52.25 101.13
CA ILE A 593 5.56 53.25 102.04
C ILE A 593 6.72 53.95 102.66
N ARG A 594 6.70 55.26 102.66
CA ARG A 594 7.71 56.12 103.34
C ARG A 594 7.10 57.36 103.97
N LEU A 595 7.77 57.89 105.01
CA LEU A 595 7.38 59.15 105.60
C LEU A 595 7.63 60.28 104.57
N TYR A 596 6.59 61.03 104.19
CA TYR A 596 6.69 62.17 103.26
C TYR A 596 7.00 63.46 104.00
N SER A 597 6.26 63.72 105.10
CA SER A 597 6.42 64.85 106.05
C SER A 597 5.82 64.47 107.38
N PRO A 598 6.06 65.24 108.52
CA PRO A 598 5.41 64.93 109.75
C PRO A 598 3.88 64.88 109.65
N GLY A 599 3.31 63.69 109.90
CA GLY A 599 1.85 63.41 109.81
C GLY A 599 1.37 62.98 108.37
N GLN A 600 2.30 62.75 107.38
CA GLN A 600 1.94 62.32 106.03
C GLN A 600 2.80 61.16 105.57
N MET A 601 2.19 60.15 104.96
CA MET A 601 2.86 59.00 104.32
C MET A 601 2.75 59.07 102.80
N GLN A 602 3.85 58.77 102.12
CA GLN A 602 3.81 58.47 100.67
C GLN A 602 3.69 56.97 100.51
N VAL A 603 2.65 56.58 99.82
CA VAL A 603 2.46 55.17 99.34
C VAL A 603 2.65 55.15 97.85
N SER A 604 3.62 54.42 97.42
CA SER A 604 3.98 54.38 95.97
C SER A 604 3.98 52.98 95.40
N TRP A 605 3.75 52.89 94.12
CA TRP A 605 3.77 51.66 93.30
C TRP A 605 4.28 51.96 91.91
N PRO A 606 4.68 50.92 91.11
CA PRO A 606 5.16 51.12 89.75
C PRO A 606 4.10 51.79 88.85
N SER A 607 4.51 52.81 88.09
CA SER A 607 3.62 53.61 87.19
C SER A 607 2.98 52.81 86.05
N ALA A 608 3.59 51.71 85.64
CA ALA A 608 3.06 50.79 84.62
C ALA A 608 1.80 50.02 85.06
N LEU A 609 1.42 50.10 86.35
CA LEU A 609 0.25 49.45 86.91
C LEU A 609 -0.97 50.40 86.90
N THR A 610 -1.37 50.83 85.69
CA THR A 610 -2.42 51.86 85.49
C THR A 610 -3.80 51.42 85.93
N ASP A 611 -4.09 50.10 85.89
CA ASP A 611 -5.40 49.51 86.19
C ASP A 611 -5.58 49.20 87.71
N PHE A 612 -4.59 49.58 88.53
CA PHE A 612 -4.61 49.32 89.94
C PHE A 612 -5.04 50.55 90.74
N GLN A 613 -5.90 50.34 91.70
CA GLN A 613 -6.38 51.36 92.62
C GLN A 613 -5.85 51.12 94.07
N LEU A 614 -5.29 52.17 94.66
CA LEU A 614 -4.82 52.08 96.05
C LEU A 614 -6.01 52.07 97.01
N GLN A 615 -6.03 51.07 97.85
CA GLN A 615 -7.04 50.92 98.89
C GLN A 615 -6.35 50.85 100.25
N TYR A 616 -7.05 51.31 101.29
CA TYR A 616 -6.60 51.23 102.68
C TYR A 616 -7.63 50.55 103.54
N ASN A 617 -7.19 50.03 104.65
CA ASN A 617 -8.01 49.58 105.76
C ASN A 617 -7.29 49.88 107.08
N THR A 618 -8.06 50.18 108.16
CA THR A 618 -7.54 50.47 109.52
C THR A 618 -7.44 49.23 110.39
N THR A 619 -8.01 48.11 109.94
CA THR A 619 -8.00 46.82 110.62
C THR A 619 -7.73 45.69 109.68
N LEU A 620 -6.79 44.79 110.02
CA LEU A 620 -6.55 43.58 109.25
C LEU A 620 -7.48 42.46 109.73
N SER A 621 -8.70 42.43 109.22
CA SER A 621 -9.60 41.29 109.45
C SER A 621 -10.17 40.84 108.14
N ASN A 622 -10.48 39.55 108.00
CA ASN A 622 -10.95 38.96 106.75
C ASN A 622 -12.26 39.57 106.23
N ASN A 623 -13.04 40.30 107.04
CA ASN A 623 -14.33 40.88 106.66
C ASN A 623 -14.36 42.41 106.72
N SER A 624 -13.24 43.08 106.95
CA SER A 624 -13.22 44.55 106.96
C SER A 624 -13.27 45.13 105.58
N PRO A 625 -14.17 46.05 105.23
CA PRO A 625 -14.24 46.69 103.96
C PRO A 625 -12.99 47.54 103.69
N TRP A 626 -12.39 47.37 102.53
CA TRP A 626 -11.30 48.21 102.04
C TRP A 626 -11.89 49.46 101.39
N SER A 627 -11.37 50.58 101.69
CA SER A 627 -11.78 51.88 101.14
C SER A 627 -10.75 52.41 100.19
N ASN A 628 -11.18 53.05 99.10
CA ASN A 628 -10.27 53.70 98.15
C ASN A 628 -9.61 54.91 98.86
N VAL A 629 -8.31 55.08 98.60
CA VAL A 629 -7.61 56.31 98.97
C VAL A 629 -8.11 57.42 98.06
N LEU A 630 -8.64 58.50 98.69
CA LEU A 630 -9.29 59.60 97.95
C LEU A 630 -8.28 60.61 97.37
N ALA A 631 -7.05 60.62 97.83
CA ALA A 631 -6.02 61.51 97.30
C ALA A 631 -5.70 61.13 95.88
N PRO A 632 -5.62 62.06 94.94
CA PRO A 632 -5.29 61.76 93.50
C PRO A 632 -3.88 61.21 93.43
N PRO A 633 -3.67 60.14 92.61
CA PRO A 633 -2.34 59.61 92.38
C PRO A 633 -1.52 60.60 91.58
N ILE A 634 -0.24 60.69 91.88
CA ILE A 634 0.78 61.52 91.18
C ILE A 634 1.78 60.55 90.61
N THR A 635 2.05 60.68 89.30
CA THR A 635 3.05 59.86 88.63
C THR A 635 4.26 60.68 88.28
N ILE A 636 5.43 60.24 88.73
CA ILE A 636 6.73 60.84 88.42
C ILE A 636 7.68 59.71 88.03
N GLY A 637 8.13 59.70 86.72
CA GLY A 637 8.98 58.67 86.21
C GLY A 637 8.31 57.28 86.24
N GLU A 638 8.95 56.34 86.86
CA GLU A 638 8.47 54.93 86.93
C GLU A 638 7.61 54.65 88.17
N GLU A 639 7.29 55.69 88.91
CA GLU A 639 6.55 55.58 90.20
C GLU A 639 5.24 56.38 90.15
N THR A 640 4.14 55.78 90.64
CA THR A 640 2.91 56.45 90.91
C THR A 640 2.72 56.40 92.42
N PHE A 641 2.35 57.52 93.06
CA PHE A 641 2.21 57.58 94.49
C PHE A 641 1.02 58.45 94.90
N VAL A 642 0.58 58.23 96.15
CA VAL A 642 -0.40 59.03 96.83
C VAL A 642 0.21 59.49 98.15
N ILE A 643 -0.03 60.74 98.51
CA ILE A 643 0.27 61.26 99.89
C ILE A 643 -0.99 61.09 100.67
N ASP A 644 -0.93 60.29 101.73
CA ASP A 644 -2.08 60.00 102.58
C ASP A 644 -1.78 60.43 104.05
N PRO A 645 -2.71 61.11 104.78
CA PRO A 645 -2.52 61.50 106.17
C PRO A 645 -2.29 60.28 107.05
N MET A 646 -1.35 60.45 107.99
CA MET A 646 -1.20 59.50 109.11
C MET A 646 -2.31 59.75 110.14
N ASP A 647 -3.03 58.72 110.51
CA ASP A 647 -3.99 58.79 111.62
C ASP A 647 -3.50 57.94 112.79
N SER A 648 -4.13 58.15 113.99
CA SER A 648 -3.69 57.51 115.22
C SER A 648 -3.94 56.00 115.29
N GLN A 649 -4.68 55.45 114.31
CA GLN A 649 -5.02 54.01 114.28
C GLN A 649 -4.16 53.18 113.38
N GLY A 650 -3.30 53.76 112.58
CA GLY A 650 -2.51 53.07 111.56
C GLY A 650 -3.36 52.63 110.39
N LYS A 651 -2.75 52.52 109.14
CA LYS A 651 -3.39 52.08 107.88
C LYS A 651 -2.62 50.95 107.26
N PHE A 652 -3.35 50.01 106.73
CA PHE A 652 -2.85 48.95 105.82
C PHE A 652 -3.23 49.30 104.37
N TYR A 653 -2.34 49.09 103.42
CA TYR A 653 -2.57 49.45 102.06
C TYR A 653 -2.49 48.21 101.12
N ARG A 654 -3.27 48.21 100.10
CA ARG A 654 -3.19 47.25 99.01
C ARG A 654 -3.46 47.91 97.69
N LEU A 655 -2.91 47.30 96.59
CA LEU A 655 -3.35 47.59 95.27
C LEU A 655 -4.44 46.60 94.89
N LYS A 656 -5.52 47.09 94.31
CA LYS A 656 -6.61 46.30 93.80
C LYS A 656 -6.74 46.61 92.28
N LYS A 657 -6.72 45.55 91.40
CA LYS A 657 -7.07 45.63 90.04
C LYS A 657 -8.58 45.62 89.86
#